data_330087e8b25e6e4f0221f7ba24902ce1
#
_entry.id   330087e8b25e6e4f0221f7ba24902ce1
#
_cell.length_a   1.000
_cell.length_b   1.000
_cell.length_c   1.000
_cell.angle_alpha   90.00
_cell.angle_beta   90.00
_cell.angle_gamma   90.00
#
_symmetry.space_group_name_H-M   'P 1'
#
loop_
_entity.id
_entity.type
_entity.pdbx_description
1 polymer ?
#
loop_
_entity_poly.entity_id
_entity_poly.type
_entity_poly.pdbx_seq_one_letter_code
_entity_poly.pdbx_strand_id
1 'polypeptide(L)'
;NHPSAVEPFEASATGIGGCVRDIFTTGARPVAVLGGLRFGNLDNEKVKYLFKEVFRGLAHYANVAEISAVGGDAYFDESYEGNPLVNAFVVGIVKHADIVKGVASGIGNPVYYIGGDTGRDGVGGASFASKEITEESGSDPNAVAIGDPELGKRLREACLELIEKKLVAGMQDMGAAGLTCSSCETATRSNTGIEIDVALVPQREKGMTPYEILLSESQERMLAILKGGNEEEALAILGKWQINAVKIGKVTDDGIMRVKENGVTVCEVPAETLTKKAPLYDREIKEPGYLKETKNISFDSLPEPGDYNKVLLELLDLPTIASKESAYKKFTFVAEDEILTGAGSDAAIVKVKGTKKALAISVDCNGRFCYLDPYNGAQMTVAEAARNVVCAGGRPLAITDGLNFGNPMKPENYWQFQKCIEGLSNACKVLETPVISGNVSFYNENPKGAVDPTPMVGMVGLIEDAEKRVTQDFKNEGDIVVLLGENGPGLGGSEYLYHVHKMKKGDPKIDIKKEKALQDACLEMIQSGIIQSAHDCSEGGLATSLTESCISNSSRMLGAAIDISALKKSKMRLDDVLFGEAPSRIVVSIKSDDLEKLEKVAEKHSVPCYKLGKVGGDKLVIKDAVNIPVKKLSEVWRNPIPNRAK
;
A
#
# COMPACT_ATOMS: atom_id res chain seq x y z
N ASN A 1 -6.04 10.43 -5.10
CA ASN A 1 -6.82 10.11 -6.22
C ASN A 1 -7.36 11.33 -6.99
N HIS A 2 -8.45 12.03 -6.61
CA HIS A 2 -8.87 13.25 -7.30
C HIS A 2 -7.75 14.30 -7.40
N PRO A 3 -7.07 14.67 -6.29
CA PRO A 3 -5.95 15.58 -6.35
C PRO A 3 -4.85 15.11 -7.31
N SER A 4 -4.52 13.81 -7.32
CA SER A 4 -3.48 13.26 -8.20
C SER A 4 -3.85 13.26 -9.70
N ALA A 5 -5.13 13.34 -10.02
CA ALA A 5 -5.59 13.47 -11.40
C ALA A 5 -5.40 14.90 -11.95
N VAL A 6 -5.34 15.91 -11.07
CA VAL A 6 -5.27 17.34 -11.36
C VAL A 6 -3.85 17.87 -11.14
N GLU A 7 -3.30 17.68 -9.96
CA GLU A 7 -1.96 18.12 -9.54
C GLU A 7 -1.12 16.92 -9.05
N PRO A 8 -0.66 16.05 -9.96
CA PRO A 8 -0.06 14.77 -9.61
C PRO A 8 1.22 14.89 -8.77
N PHE A 9 2.03 15.92 -8.97
CA PHE A 9 3.27 16.13 -8.21
C PHE A 9 2.96 16.51 -6.75
N GLU A 10 2.21 17.58 -6.54
CA GLU A 10 1.92 18.10 -5.20
C GLU A 10 1.06 17.12 -4.39
N ALA A 11 0.02 16.54 -5.02
CA ALA A 11 -0.84 15.57 -4.35
C ALA A 11 -0.08 14.32 -3.89
N SER A 12 0.87 13.84 -4.70
CA SER A 12 1.68 12.67 -4.36
C SER A 12 2.70 12.98 -3.26
N ALA A 13 3.34 14.14 -3.32
CA ALA A 13 4.26 14.59 -2.27
C ALA A 13 3.53 14.75 -0.93
N THR A 14 2.39 15.45 -0.94
CA THR A 14 1.53 15.67 0.22
C THR A 14 0.99 14.35 0.81
N GLY A 15 0.69 13.37 -0.06
CA GLY A 15 0.24 12.04 0.37
C GLY A 15 1.24 11.33 1.28
N ILE A 16 2.55 11.41 0.96
CA ILE A 16 3.59 10.90 1.87
C ILE A 16 3.64 11.73 3.15
N GLY A 17 3.61 13.07 3.04
CA GLY A 17 3.68 13.97 4.19
C GLY A 17 2.60 13.70 5.24
N GLY A 18 1.35 13.52 4.80
CA GLY A 18 0.22 13.16 5.67
C GLY A 18 0.46 11.85 6.42
N CYS A 19 0.80 10.77 5.70
CA CYS A 19 1.07 9.48 6.33
C CYS A 19 2.27 9.51 7.29
N VAL A 20 3.31 10.28 6.97
CA VAL A 20 4.47 10.48 7.87
C VAL A 20 4.08 11.16 9.16
N ARG A 21 3.19 12.18 9.08
CA ARG A 21 2.66 12.87 10.29
C ARG A 21 1.86 11.92 11.17
N ASP A 22 0.98 11.10 10.58
CA ASP A 22 0.21 10.08 11.32
C ASP A 22 1.14 9.16 12.13
N ILE A 23 2.26 8.76 11.54
CA ILE A 23 3.23 7.87 12.18
C ILE A 23 3.92 8.56 13.37
N PHE A 24 4.55 9.73 13.16
CA PHE A 24 5.31 10.34 14.26
C PHE A 24 4.41 10.96 15.35
N THR A 25 3.15 11.26 15.04
CA THR A 25 2.13 11.66 16.03
C THR A 25 1.98 10.62 17.14
N THR A 26 2.13 9.34 16.81
CA THR A 26 2.06 8.24 17.79
C THR A 26 3.34 8.03 18.60
N GLY A 27 4.40 8.80 18.30
CA GLY A 27 5.75 8.62 18.86
C GLY A 27 6.63 7.66 18.04
N ALA A 28 6.11 7.11 16.95
CA ALA A 28 6.86 6.22 16.08
C ALA A 28 7.77 7.01 15.14
N ARG A 29 9.02 6.59 14.99
CA ARG A 29 9.91 7.11 13.93
C ARG A 29 9.58 6.43 12.61
N PRO A 30 9.19 7.17 11.56
CA PRO A 30 9.03 6.63 10.22
C PRO A 30 10.35 6.03 9.71
N VAL A 31 10.32 4.80 9.20
CA VAL A 31 11.52 4.08 8.71
C VAL A 31 11.41 3.66 7.25
N ALA A 32 10.18 3.53 6.74
CA ALA A 32 9.96 3.10 5.36
C ALA A 32 8.67 3.67 4.80
N VAL A 33 8.68 3.94 3.48
CA VAL A 33 7.48 4.26 2.69
C VAL A 33 7.36 3.32 1.50
N LEU A 34 6.13 2.93 1.17
CA LEU A 34 5.77 2.14 -0.01
C LEU A 34 4.66 2.87 -0.76
N GLY A 35 4.61 2.67 -2.09
CA GLY A 35 3.56 3.22 -2.94
C GLY A 35 2.63 2.12 -3.45
N GLY A 36 1.31 2.31 -3.33
CA GLY A 36 0.30 1.51 -4.02
C GLY A 36 -0.30 2.32 -5.16
N LEU A 37 0.11 2.07 -6.40
CA LEU A 37 -0.12 2.96 -7.52
C LEU A 37 -0.93 2.28 -8.63
N ARG A 38 -1.92 2.99 -9.17
CA ARG A 38 -2.72 2.51 -10.30
C ARG A 38 -2.79 3.58 -11.38
N PHE A 39 -2.52 3.18 -12.61
CA PHE A 39 -2.50 4.05 -13.77
C PHE A 39 -3.27 3.42 -14.94
N GLY A 40 -3.73 4.27 -15.86
CA GLY A 40 -4.22 3.83 -17.16
C GLY A 40 -3.11 3.27 -18.05
N ASN A 41 -3.43 3.05 -19.33
CA ASN A 41 -2.46 2.55 -20.30
C ASN A 41 -1.30 3.54 -20.49
N LEU A 42 -0.07 3.07 -20.25
CA LEU A 42 1.15 3.89 -20.34
C LEU A 42 1.49 4.33 -21.77
N ASP A 43 0.81 3.83 -22.80
CA ASP A 43 0.93 4.34 -24.17
C ASP A 43 0.15 5.66 -24.39
N ASN A 44 -0.71 6.07 -23.46
CA ASN A 44 -1.45 7.33 -23.46
C ASN A 44 -0.58 8.46 -22.89
N GLU A 45 -0.44 9.58 -23.64
CA GLU A 45 0.41 10.73 -23.26
C GLU A 45 0.01 11.36 -21.91
N LYS A 46 -1.30 11.45 -21.61
CA LYS A 46 -1.77 11.93 -20.30
C LYS A 46 -1.35 10.99 -19.17
N VAL A 47 -1.44 9.68 -19.39
CA VAL A 47 -1.02 8.67 -18.40
C VAL A 47 0.50 8.72 -18.18
N LYS A 48 1.30 8.91 -19.24
CA LYS A 48 2.76 9.11 -19.11
C LYS A 48 3.08 10.32 -18.24
N TYR A 49 2.40 11.44 -18.48
CA TYR A 49 2.55 12.64 -17.65
C TYR A 49 2.20 12.36 -16.19
N LEU A 50 1.03 11.77 -15.92
CA LEU A 50 0.58 11.43 -14.58
C LEU A 50 1.58 10.49 -13.87
N PHE A 51 2.00 9.43 -14.54
CA PHE A 51 3.00 8.49 -14.02
C PHE A 51 4.31 9.20 -13.64
N LYS A 52 4.84 10.02 -14.55
CA LYS A 52 6.09 10.75 -14.33
C LYS A 52 6.01 11.71 -13.15
N GLU A 53 4.94 12.50 -13.08
CA GLU A 53 4.78 13.52 -12.03
C GLU A 53 4.43 12.90 -10.67
N VAL A 54 3.64 11.82 -10.61
CA VAL A 54 3.38 11.07 -9.37
C VAL A 54 4.69 10.54 -8.78
N PHE A 55 5.50 9.82 -9.57
CA PHE A 55 6.79 9.32 -9.08
C PHE A 55 7.76 10.44 -8.71
N ARG A 56 7.70 11.58 -9.40
CA ARG A 56 8.53 12.75 -9.09
C ARG A 56 8.13 13.37 -7.74
N GLY A 57 6.83 13.51 -7.47
CA GLY A 57 6.30 14.02 -6.20
C GLY A 57 6.61 13.10 -5.02
N LEU A 58 6.36 11.81 -5.17
CA LEU A 58 6.70 10.80 -4.15
C LEU A 58 8.20 10.83 -3.82
N ALA A 59 9.06 10.82 -4.85
CA ALA A 59 10.50 10.83 -4.66
C ALA A 59 11.00 12.16 -4.04
N HIS A 60 10.41 13.29 -4.44
CA HIS A 60 10.77 14.59 -3.87
C HIS A 60 10.56 14.61 -2.35
N TYR A 61 9.35 14.27 -1.89
CA TYR A 61 9.05 14.29 -0.46
C TYR A 61 9.90 13.28 0.32
N ALA A 62 9.97 12.03 -0.15
CA ALA A 62 10.72 10.98 0.54
C ALA A 62 12.22 11.31 0.67
N ASN A 63 12.84 11.82 -0.40
CA ASN A 63 14.25 12.17 -0.43
C ASN A 63 14.57 13.35 0.52
N VAL A 64 13.77 14.43 0.48
CA VAL A 64 14.00 15.62 1.32
C VAL A 64 13.69 15.33 2.79
N ALA A 65 12.60 14.61 3.06
CA ALA A 65 12.25 14.19 4.42
C ALA A 65 13.16 13.09 4.98
N GLU A 66 14.09 12.56 4.18
CA GLU A 66 14.99 11.46 4.54
C GLU A 66 14.23 10.23 5.07
N ILE A 67 13.32 9.70 4.25
CA ILE A 67 12.59 8.47 4.52
C ILE A 67 12.82 7.50 3.35
N SER A 68 13.27 6.28 3.66
CA SER A 68 13.57 5.29 2.63
C SER A 68 12.29 4.80 1.94
N ALA A 69 12.19 5.01 0.62
CA ALA A 69 11.19 4.33 -0.20
C ALA A 69 11.70 2.94 -0.54
N VAL A 70 11.05 1.91 0.01
CA VAL A 70 11.58 0.55 0.02
C VAL A 70 10.86 -0.39 -0.94
N GLY A 71 9.72 0.02 -1.52
CA GLY A 71 8.95 -0.82 -2.42
C GLY A 71 7.59 -0.26 -2.74
N GLY A 72 6.70 -1.14 -3.15
CA GLY A 72 5.34 -0.84 -3.52
C GLY A 72 4.90 -1.62 -4.74
N ASP A 73 3.68 -1.36 -5.17
CA ASP A 73 3.05 -1.98 -6.32
C ASP A 73 2.59 -0.91 -7.32
N ALA A 74 2.79 -1.15 -8.61
CA ALA A 74 2.33 -0.29 -9.69
C ALA A 74 1.66 -1.14 -10.79
N TYR A 75 0.36 -0.98 -10.93
CA TYR A 75 -0.49 -1.71 -11.85
C TYR A 75 -1.07 -0.80 -12.93
N PHE A 76 -1.26 -1.32 -14.14
CA PHE A 76 -1.73 -0.56 -15.31
C PHE A 76 -2.96 -1.25 -15.92
N ASP A 77 -4.10 -0.55 -15.88
CA ASP A 77 -5.35 -1.02 -16.48
C ASP A 77 -6.18 0.18 -16.99
N GLU A 78 -6.93 -0.01 -18.07
CA GLU A 78 -7.72 1.05 -18.69
C GLU A 78 -8.79 1.64 -17.75
N SER A 79 -9.21 0.91 -16.71
CA SER A 79 -10.18 1.40 -15.72
C SER A 79 -9.66 2.62 -14.94
N TYR A 80 -8.33 2.79 -14.85
CA TYR A 80 -7.69 3.91 -14.15
C TYR A 80 -7.33 5.09 -15.06
N GLU A 81 -7.71 5.07 -16.34
CA GLU A 81 -7.43 6.18 -17.26
C GLU A 81 -8.04 7.49 -16.76
N GLY A 82 -7.21 8.54 -16.62
CA GLY A 82 -7.65 9.86 -16.19
C GLY A 82 -7.93 10.01 -14.70
N ASN A 83 -7.94 8.91 -13.94
CA ASN A 83 -8.07 8.91 -12.48
C ASN A 83 -7.06 7.92 -11.85
N PRO A 84 -5.77 8.30 -11.75
CA PRO A 84 -4.77 7.45 -11.13
C PRO A 84 -5.06 7.30 -9.64
N LEU A 85 -4.81 6.11 -9.10
CA LEU A 85 -4.87 5.88 -7.66
C LEU A 85 -3.45 5.98 -7.10
N VAL A 86 -3.27 6.82 -6.10
CA VAL A 86 -1.99 7.03 -5.42
C VAL A 86 -2.21 6.82 -3.93
N ASN A 87 -1.71 5.73 -3.41
CA ASN A 87 -1.77 5.41 -1.99
C ASN A 87 -0.34 5.31 -1.46
N ALA A 88 -0.05 6.02 -0.37
CA ALA A 88 1.21 5.93 0.35
C ALA A 88 1.01 5.11 1.63
N PHE A 89 1.93 4.20 1.90
CA PHE A 89 1.97 3.40 3.11
C PHE A 89 3.26 3.70 3.85
N VAL A 90 3.17 4.10 5.12
CA VAL A 90 4.34 4.45 5.94
C VAL A 90 4.40 3.53 7.15
N VAL A 91 5.57 3.02 7.44
CA VAL A 91 5.84 2.20 8.61
C VAL A 91 6.78 2.93 9.54
N GLY A 92 6.47 2.89 10.84
CA GLY A 92 7.31 3.45 11.88
C GLY A 92 7.59 2.47 13.01
N ILE A 93 8.62 2.77 13.78
CA ILE A 93 9.03 1.98 14.95
C ILE A 93 8.98 2.88 16.19
N VAL A 94 8.34 2.38 17.26
CA VAL A 94 8.20 3.09 18.53
C VAL A 94 8.59 2.20 19.70
N LYS A 95 9.22 2.75 20.72
CA LYS A 95 9.37 2.09 22.02
C LYS A 95 8.02 2.18 22.76
N HIS A 96 7.62 1.10 23.45
CA HIS A 96 6.35 1.10 24.20
C HIS A 96 6.21 2.29 25.15
N ALA A 97 7.30 2.73 25.76
CA ALA A 97 7.31 3.86 26.68
C ALA A 97 7.07 5.22 25.99
N ASP A 98 7.23 5.30 24.67
CA ASP A 98 7.13 6.54 23.89
C ASP A 98 5.82 6.63 23.10
N ILE A 99 4.92 5.67 23.27
CA ILE A 99 3.59 5.68 22.63
C ILE A 99 2.77 6.86 23.14
N VAL A 100 2.36 7.74 22.24
CA VAL A 100 1.45 8.87 22.48
C VAL A 100 0.12 8.63 21.80
N LYS A 101 -0.94 9.09 22.41
CA LYS A 101 -2.31 9.01 21.87
C LYS A 101 -2.81 10.38 21.45
N GLY A 102 -3.70 10.41 20.46
CA GLY A 102 -4.43 11.62 20.06
C GLY A 102 -5.57 11.94 21.05
N VAL A 103 -5.24 12.42 22.23
CA VAL A 103 -6.18 12.72 23.33
C VAL A 103 -5.93 14.11 23.92
N ALA A 104 -6.98 14.83 24.27
CA ALA A 104 -6.90 16.08 25.02
C ALA A 104 -7.02 15.81 26.52
N SER A 105 -5.98 15.21 27.11
CA SER A 105 -6.01 14.83 28.53
C SER A 105 -5.42 15.90 29.46
N GLY A 106 -5.90 15.92 30.70
CA GLY A 106 -5.47 16.87 31.74
C GLY A 106 -6.16 18.22 31.63
N ILE A 107 -7.23 18.40 32.45
CA ILE A 107 -7.98 19.64 32.50
C ILE A 107 -7.06 20.82 32.81
N GLY A 108 -7.17 21.90 32.04
CA GLY A 108 -6.32 23.07 32.13
C GLY A 108 -4.99 22.96 31.34
N ASN A 109 -4.62 21.79 30.84
CA ASN A 109 -3.45 21.65 30.00
C ASN A 109 -3.51 22.58 28.77
N PRO A 110 -2.39 23.25 28.43
CA PRO A 110 -2.37 24.17 27.29
C PRO A 110 -2.41 23.42 25.96
N VAL A 111 -3.19 23.97 25.04
CA VAL A 111 -3.30 23.51 23.66
C VAL A 111 -2.43 24.38 22.77
N TYR A 112 -1.50 23.75 22.09
CA TYR A 112 -0.58 24.41 21.19
C TYR A 112 -0.82 24.01 19.73
N TYR A 113 -0.82 25.02 18.88
CA TYR A 113 -0.64 24.89 17.45
C TYR A 113 0.86 24.91 17.16
N ILE A 114 1.37 23.92 16.42
CA ILE A 114 2.79 23.84 16.06
C ILE A 114 2.96 23.51 14.57
N GLY A 115 3.95 24.12 13.92
CA GLY A 115 4.27 23.88 12.51
C GLY A 115 4.05 25.08 11.60
N GLY A 116 3.65 24.82 10.36
CA GLY A 116 3.49 25.81 9.30
C GLY A 116 2.30 26.75 9.52
N ASP A 117 2.28 27.89 8.82
CA ASP A 117 1.18 28.84 8.89
C ASP A 117 -0.04 28.32 8.12
N THR A 118 -1.22 28.67 8.64
CA THR A 118 -2.53 28.29 8.06
C THR A 118 -2.85 29.17 6.84
N GLY A 119 -3.14 28.55 5.71
CA GLY A 119 -3.68 29.18 4.50
C GLY A 119 -5.05 28.60 4.14
N ARG A 120 -5.59 28.97 2.97
CA ARG A 120 -6.88 28.44 2.46
C ARG A 120 -6.74 27.09 1.75
N ASP A 121 -5.61 26.43 1.88
CA ASP A 121 -5.36 25.13 1.27
C ASP A 121 -6.39 24.10 1.74
N GLY A 122 -6.97 23.37 0.80
CA GLY A 122 -7.90 22.28 1.08
C GLY A 122 -9.22 22.71 1.74
N VAL A 123 -9.50 24.03 1.88
CA VAL A 123 -10.82 24.47 2.35
C VAL A 123 -11.87 24.02 1.35
N GLY A 124 -12.68 23.03 1.73
CA GLY A 124 -13.57 22.32 0.81
C GLY A 124 -12.95 21.12 0.11
N GLY A 125 -11.72 20.72 0.43
CA GLY A 125 -11.02 19.57 -0.17
C GLY A 125 -11.77 18.26 -0.04
N ALA A 126 -12.38 17.99 1.13
CA ALA A 126 -13.27 16.86 1.32
C ALA A 126 -14.50 16.91 0.40
N SER A 127 -15.04 18.10 0.14
CA SER A 127 -16.15 18.30 -0.81
C SER A 127 -15.71 18.12 -2.26
N PHE A 128 -14.48 18.53 -2.60
CA PHE A 128 -13.87 18.29 -3.90
C PHE A 128 -13.66 16.79 -4.15
N ALA A 129 -13.10 16.09 -3.19
CA ALA A 129 -12.89 14.63 -3.28
C ALA A 129 -14.19 13.81 -3.23
N SER A 130 -15.34 14.45 -2.92
CA SER A 130 -16.67 13.83 -2.86
C SER A 130 -17.55 14.14 -4.08
N LYS A 131 -16.95 14.50 -5.22
CA LYS A 131 -17.63 14.78 -6.49
C LYS A 131 -16.94 14.05 -7.63
N GLU A 132 -17.64 13.85 -8.73
CA GLU A 132 -17.06 13.32 -9.97
C GLU A 132 -16.06 14.33 -10.56
N ILE A 133 -14.97 13.84 -11.14
CA ILE A 133 -13.98 14.68 -11.83
C ILE A 133 -14.58 15.19 -13.14
N THR A 134 -14.58 16.50 -13.35
CA THR A 134 -15.00 17.16 -14.59
C THR A 134 -13.83 17.95 -15.18
N GLU A 135 -14.00 18.46 -16.42
CA GLU A 135 -12.98 19.32 -17.05
C GLU A 135 -12.69 20.61 -16.24
N GLU A 136 -13.67 21.06 -15.44
CA GLU A 136 -13.56 22.25 -14.58
C GLU A 136 -12.89 21.94 -13.23
N SER A 137 -12.69 20.67 -12.88
CA SER A 137 -12.13 20.25 -11.57
C SER A 137 -10.71 20.77 -11.31
N GLY A 138 -9.96 21.15 -12.34
CA GLY A 138 -8.61 21.74 -12.23
C GLY A 138 -8.57 23.26 -12.05
N SER A 139 -9.71 23.94 -11.93
CA SER A 139 -9.77 25.41 -11.88
C SER A 139 -9.67 26.02 -10.47
N ASP A 140 -9.78 25.19 -9.41
CA ASP A 140 -9.66 25.67 -8.03
C ASP A 140 -8.19 25.54 -7.55
N PRO A 141 -7.46 26.66 -7.38
CA PRO A 141 -6.07 26.64 -6.94
C PRO A 141 -5.90 26.16 -5.49
N ASN A 142 -6.98 26.11 -4.70
CA ASN A 142 -6.96 25.65 -3.30
C ASN A 142 -7.36 24.17 -3.16
N ALA A 143 -7.67 23.48 -4.25
CA ALA A 143 -8.12 22.09 -4.23
C ALA A 143 -7.06 21.11 -3.72
N VAL A 144 -5.78 21.45 -3.85
CA VAL A 144 -4.65 20.61 -3.45
C VAL A 144 -3.73 21.39 -2.52
N ALA A 145 -3.51 20.85 -1.33
CA ALA A 145 -2.55 21.42 -0.38
C ALA A 145 -1.11 21.12 -0.84
N ILE A 146 -0.23 22.12 -0.68
CA ILE A 146 1.20 22.01 -1.02
C ILE A 146 1.96 21.61 0.23
N GLY A 147 2.77 20.55 0.15
CA GLY A 147 3.62 20.08 1.24
C GLY A 147 4.98 20.77 1.26
N ASP A 148 5.53 20.96 2.46
CA ASP A 148 6.92 21.42 2.68
C ASP A 148 7.72 20.30 3.39
N PRO A 149 8.43 19.44 2.63
CA PRO A 149 9.13 18.29 3.22
C PRO A 149 10.30 18.69 4.13
N GLU A 150 10.92 19.87 3.95
CA GLU A 150 11.96 20.38 4.86
C GLU A 150 11.36 20.78 6.21
N LEU A 151 10.22 21.46 6.20
CA LEU A 151 9.47 21.75 7.42
C LEU A 151 8.96 20.46 8.06
N GLY A 152 8.43 19.52 7.25
CA GLY A 152 7.95 18.21 7.70
C GLY A 152 9.04 17.40 8.41
N LYS A 153 10.27 17.40 7.89
CA LYS A 153 11.45 16.77 8.53
C LYS A 153 11.76 17.39 9.89
N ARG A 154 11.83 18.72 9.97
CA ARG A 154 12.12 19.43 11.23
C ARG A 154 11.01 19.24 12.25
N LEU A 155 9.75 19.30 11.81
CA LEU A 155 8.56 19.07 12.65
C LEU A 155 8.57 17.66 13.25
N ARG A 156 8.90 16.65 12.44
CA ARG A 156 9.06 15.26 12.90
C ARG A 156 10.09 15.16 14.04
N GLU A 157 11.28 15.70 13.84
CA GLU A 157 12.33 15.63 14.86
C GLU A 157 11.93 16.37 16.14
N ALA A 158 11.33 17.56 16.01
CA ALA A 158 10.83 18.31 17.16
C ALA A 158 9.75 17.53 17.95
N CYS A 159 8.76 16.96 17.26
CA CYS A 159 7.68 16.17 17.89
C CYS A 159 8.22 14.92 18.60
N LEU A 160 9.13 14.19 17.96
CA LEU A 160 9.75 13.01 18.57
C LEU A 160 10.58 13.37 19.80
N GLU A 161 11.32 14.51 19.81
CA GLU A 161 12.05 14.99 20.97
C GLU A 161 11.10 15.41 22.11
N LEU A 162 10.00 16.09 21.83
CA LEU A 162 8.96 16.41 22.83
C LEU A 162 8.38 15.15 23.48
N ILE A 163 8.15 14.10 22.68
CA ILE A 163 7.63 12.82 23.15
C ILE A 163 8.65 12.08 24.01
N GLU A 164 9.90 12.00 23.57
CA GLU A 164 10.99 11.38 24.32
C GLU A 164 11.19 12.04 25.69
N LYS A 165 11.07 13.35 25.76
CA LYS A 165 11.13 14.14 27.01
C LYS A 165 9.84 14.08 27.84
N LYS A 166 8.78 13.36 27.37
CA LYS A 166 7.49 13.22 28.06
C LYS A 166 6.76 14.55 28.33
N LEU A 167 6.97 15.55 27.49
CA LEU A 167 6.40 16.90 27.65
C LEU A 167 4.96 17.01 27.12
N VAL A 168 4.53 16.07 26.26
CA VAL A 168 3.18 16.03 25.71
C VAL A 168 2.25 15.11 26.51
N ALA A 169 0.98 15.51 26.64
CA ALA A 169 -0.11 14.70 27.17
C ALA A 169 -0.91 14.01 26.05
N GLY A 170 -0.90 14.59 24.85
CA GLY A 170 -1.48 14.06 23.64
C GLY A 170 -1.04 14.89 22.43
N MET A 171 -1.14 14.30 21.25
CA MET A 171 -0.76 14.94 19.99
C MET A 171 -1.60 14.38 18.85
N GLN A 172 -1.95 15.24 17.88
CA GLN A 172 -2.60 14.83 16.64
C GLN A 172 -2.18 15.76 15.51
N ASP A 173 -2.01 15.21 14.30
CA ASP A 173 -1.77 16.03 13.12
C ASP A 173 -3.05 16.76 12.66
N MET A 174 -2.88 17.76 11.82
CA MET A 174 -3.97 18.48 11.18
C MET A 174 -4.03 18.04 9.71
N GLY A 175 -4.71 16.91 9.45
CA GLY A 175 -5.00 16.40 8.12
C GLY A 175 -6.33 16.94 7.58
N ALA A 176 -7.22 16.06 7.14
CA ALA A 176 -8.54 16.41 6.64
C ALA A 176 -9.36 17.17 7.68
N ALA A 177 -10.04 18.26 7.25
CA ALA A 177 -10.74 19.20 8.10
C ALA A 177 -9.89 19.84 9.22
N GLY A 178 -8.58 19.78 9.11
CA GLY A 178 -7.59 20.55 9.85
C GLY A 178 -7.80 20.62 11.36
N LEU A 179 -7.94 21.86 11.87
CA LEU A 179 -8.08 22.12 13.29
C LEU A 179 -9.42 21.64 13.86
N THR A 180 -10.47 21.51 13.05
CA THR A 180 -11.75 20.96 13.46
C THR A 180 -11.60 19.51 13.89
N CYS A 181 -11.03 18.67 13.03
CA CYS A 181 -10.81 17.24 13.29
C CYS A 181 -9.90 17.04 14.51
N SER A 182 -8.71 17.65 14.49
CA SER A 182 -7.72 17.46 15.56
C SER A 182 -8.24 17.87 16.94
N SER A 183 -9.06 18.96 17.02
CA SER A 183 -9.67 19.40 18.28
C SER A 183 -10.80 18.49 18.76
N CYS A 184 -11.77 18.18 17.88
CA CYS A 184 -12.94 17.38 18.26
C CYS A 184 -12.59 15.95 18.62
N GLU A 185 -11.71 15.32 17.83
CA GLU A 185 -11.35 13.94 18.04
C GLU A 185 -10.54 13.72 19.32
N THR A 186 -9.54 14.60 19.57
CA THR A 186 -8.74 14.51 20.80
C THR A 186 -9.58 14.73 22.04
N ALA A 187 -10.51 15.70 22.02
CA ALA A 187 -11.46 15.94 23.10
C ALA A 187 -12.40 14.75 23.31
N THR A 188 -12.99 14.21 22.23
CA THR A 188 -13.93 13.08 22.30
C THR A 188 -13.27 11.81 22.82
N ARG A 189 -12.04 11.51 22.39
CA ARG A 189 -11.29 10.31 22.83
C ARG A 189 -10.94 10.33 24.32
N SER A 190 -10.84 11.52 24.93
CA SER A 190 -10.56 11.70 26.36
C SER A 190 -11.80 12.04 27.19
N ASN A 191 -12.98 12.17 26.58
CA ASN A 191 -14.22 12.64 27.21
C ASN A 191 -14.03 14.01 27.92
N THR A 192 -13.28 14.92 27.26
CA THR A 192 -13.01 16.29 27.71
C THR A 192 -13.59 17.30 26.72
N GLY A 193 -13.53 18.57 27.05
CA GLY A 193 -13.73 19.65 26.11
C GLY A 193 -12.42 20.30 25.70
N ILE A 194 -12.47 21.18 24.72
CA ILE A 194 -11.36 21.99 24.26
C ILE A 194 -11.82 23.40 23.92
N GLU A 195 -11.14 24.42 24.44
CA GLU A 195 -11.35 25.81 24.11
C GLU A 195 -10.16 26.37 23.35
N ILE A 196 -10.39 26.92 22.16
CA ILE A 196 -9.37 27.49 21.28
C ILE A 196 -9.76 28.87 20.79
N ASP A 197 -8.79 29.79 20.65
CA ASP A 197 -8.99 31.09 20.01
C ASP A 197 -8.28 31.10 18.65
N VAL A 198 -9.08 31.10 17.58
CA VAL A 198 -8.54 31.01 16.20
C VAL A 198 -7.86 32.29 15.75
N ALA A 199 -8.06 33.42 16.41
CA ALA A 199 -7.32 34.66 16.15
C ALA A 199 -5.82 34.53 16.52
N LEU A 200 -5.46 33.56 17.36
CA LEU A 200 -4.08 33.25 17.74
C LEU A 200 -3.38 32.30 16.75
N VAL A 201 -4.13 31.64 15.88
CA VAL A 201 -3.57 30.70 14.90
C VAL A 201 -2.75 31.47 13.86
N PRO A 202 -1.48 31.09 13.64
CA PRO A 202 -0.64 31.72 12.62
C PRO A 202 -1.26 31.57 11.22
N GLN A 203 -1.39 32.67 10.49
CA GLN A 203 -2.04 32.72 9.18
C GLN A 203 -1.07 33.22 8.12
N ARG A 204 -0.94 32.49 7.03
CA ARG A 204 -0.21 32.89 5.83
C ARG A 204 -0.98 33.95 5.02
N GLU A 205 -2.29 33.91 5.07
CA GLU A 205 -3.19 34.76 4.33
C GLU A 205 -4.00 35.69 5.27
N LYS A 206 -4.17 36.95 4.88
CA LYS A 206 -4.94 37.91 5.68
C LYS A 206 -6.44 37.73 5.48
N GLY A 207 -7.21 38.00 6.54
CA GLY A 207 -8.68 38.06 6.50
C GLY A 207 -9.33 36.67 6.37
N MET A 208 -8.69 35.63 6.87
CA MET A 208 -9.32 34.33 7.01
C MET A 208 -10.39 34.36 8.08
N THR A 209 -11.57 33.81 7.77
CA THR A 209 -12.65 33.64 8.73
C THR A 209 -12.37 32.48 9.69
N PRO A 210 -12.99 32.46 10.90
CA PRO A 210 -12.91 31.30 11.80
C PRO A 210 -13.22 29.96 11.13
N TYR A 211 -14.18 29.94 10.19
CA TYR A 211 -14.56 28.75 9.43
C TYR A 211 -13.43 28.27 8.52
N GLU A 212 -12.78 29.16 7.78
CA GLU A 212 -11.65 28.83 6.92
C GLU A 212 -10.44 28.34 7.73
N ILE A 213 -10.14 28.98 8.88
CA ILE A 213 -9.04 28.57 9.76
C ILE A 213 -9.28 27.16 10.31
N LEU A 214 -10.50 26.85 10.71
CA LEU A 214 -10.86 25.54 11.25
C LEU A 214 -10.77 24.41 10.22
N LEU A 215 -11.19 24.68 8.96
CA LEU A 215 -11.28 23.69 7.90
C LEU A 215 -10.05 23.64 6.98
N SER A 216 -9.11 24.58 7.15
CA SER A 216 -7.87 24.56 6.37
C SER A 216 -7.12 23.21 6.51
N GLU A 217 -6.65 22.69 5.40
CA GLU A 217 -5.83 21.45 5.32
C GLU A 217 -4.35 21.75 4.99
N SER A 218 -3.89 23.01 5.26
CA SER A 218 -2.46 23.34 5.11
C SER A 218 -1.59 22.31 5.81
N GLN A 219 -0.52 21.91 5.15
CA GLN A 219 0.32 20.80 5.57
C GLN A 219 1.27 21.17 6.71
N GLU A 220 1.97 20.17 7.24
CA GLU A 220 3.02 20.30 8.29
C GLU A 220 2.55 21.06 9.53
N ARG A 221 1.33 20.73 10.03
CA ARG A 221 0.74 21.31 11.24
C ARG A 221 0.30 20.22 12.22
N MET A 222 0.49 20.49 13.52
CA MET A 222 0.14 19.59 14.61
C MET A 222 -0.62 20.33 15.70
N LEU A 223 -1.56 19.63 16.34
CA LEU A 223 -2.17 20.00 17.61
C LEU A 223 -1.45 19.25 18.72
N ALA A 224 -0.82 19.97 19.65
CA ALA A 224 -0.14 19.38 20.80
C ALA A 224 -0.82 19.80 22.10
N ILE A 225 -1.12 18.83 22.95
CA ILE A 225 -1.56 19.06 24.33
C ILE A 225 -0.31 18.93 25.21
N LEU A 226 0.27 20.04 25.61
CA LEU A 226 1.43 20.03 26.50
C LEU A 226 1.01 19.76 27.94
N LYS A 227 1.89 19.12 28.73
CA LYS A 227 1.68 19.00 30.17
C LYS A 227 1.90 20.33 30.85
N GLY A 228 0.96 20.80 31.65
CA GLY A 228 1.08 22.06 32.36
C GLY A 228 2.37 22.14 33.19
N GLY A 229 3.02 23.30 33.12
CA GLY A 229 4.30 23.56 33.77
C GLY A 229 5.55 23.18 32.98
N ASN A 230 5.40 22.56 31.81
CA ASN A 230 6.54 22.16 30.94
C ASN A 230 6.62 23.00 29.65
N GLU A 231 5.87 24.09 29.56
CA GLU A 231 5.76 24.90 28.35
C GLU A 231 7.10 25.51 27.95
N GLU A 232 7.90 25.98 28.90
CA GLU A 232 9.19 26.61 28.63
C GLU A 232 10.17 25.62 27.98
N GLU A 233 10.31 24.41 28.54
CA GLU A 233 11.17 23.36 27.95
C GLU A 233 10.66 22.92 26.57
N ALA A 234 9.35 22.76 26.39
CA ALA A 234 8.76 22.41 25.11
C ALA A 234 9.02 23.48 24.04
N LEU A 235 8.84 24.76 24.37
CA LEU A 235 9.13 25.87 23.46
C LEU A 235 10.60 25.97 23.11
N ALA A 236 11.53 25.69 24.06
CA ALA A 236 12.95 25.66 23.79
C ALA A 236 13.31 24.56 22.75
N ILE A 237 12.70 23.38 22.85
CA ILE A 237 12.87 22.29 21.86
C ILE A 237 12.34 22.72 20.49
N LEU A 238 11.11 23.26 20.42
CA LEU A 238 10.51 23.74 19.17
C LEU A 238 11.37 24.84 18.53
N GLY A 239 11.88 25.78 19.35
CA GLY A 239 12.79 26.81 18.89
C GLY A 239 14.13 26.27 18.35
N LYS A 240 14.72 25.25 18.99
CA LYS A 240 15.92 24.53 18.49
C LYS A 240 15.70 23.99 17.05
N TRP A 241 14.53 23.45 16.77
CA TRP A 241 14.18 22.90 15.47
C TRP A 241 13.61 23.96 14.51
N GLN A 242 13.53 25.22 14.91
CA GLN A 242 12.94 26.31 14.14
C GLN A 242 11.49 26.02 13.74
N ILE A 243 10.73 25.46 14.67
CA ILE A 243 9.29 25.18 14.51
C ILE A 243 8.50 26.26 15.24
N ASN A 244 7.57 26.88 14.51
CA ASN A 244 6.62 27.83 15.09
C ASN A 244 5.67 27.14 16.06
N ALA A 245 5.39 27.76 17.20
CA ALA A 245 4.53 27.22 18.24
C ALA A 245 3.74 28.33 18.93
N VAL A 246 2.43 28.20 18.94
CA VAL A 246 1.55 29.19 19.55
C VAL A 246 0.52 28.50 20.45
N LYS A 247 0.40 28.99 21.69
CA LYS A 247 -0.67 28.56 22.59
C LYS A 247 -1.99 29.14 22.09
N ILE A 248 -2.88 28.28 21.63
CA ILE A 248 -4.18 28.68 21.07
C ILE A 248 -5.35 28.41 22.02
N GLY A 249 -5.13 27.69 23.13
CA GLY A 249 -6.24 27.33 24.01
C GLY A 249 -5.85 26.45 25.18
N LYS A 250 -6.83 25.75 25.70
CA LYS A 250 -6.73 24.83 26.85
C LYS A 250 -7.75 23.70 26.79
N VAL A 251 -7.47 22.64 27.51
CA VAL A 251 -8.41 21.52 27.75
C VAL A 251 -9.42 21.92 28.82
N THR A 252 -10.71 21.59 28.59
CA THR A 252 -11.81 21.84 29.53
C THR A 252 -12.48 20.54 29.97
N ASP A 253 -13.36 20.56 30.96
CA ASP A 253 -14.05 19.40 31.54
C ASP A 253 -15.53 19.25 31.09
N ASP A 254 -15.97 20.12 30.18
CA ASP A 254 -17.39 20.24 29.81
C ASP A 254 -17.80 19.43 28.55
N GLY A 255 -16.87 18.77 27.89
CA GLY A 255 -17.14 17.98 26.67
C GLY A 255 -17.44 18.85 25.43
N ILE A 256 -17.21 20.15 25.52
CA ILE A 256 -17.56 21.13 24.48
C ILE A 256 -16.29 21.49 23.67
N MET A 257 -16.41 21.52 22.36
CA MET A 257 -15.50 22.27 21.49
C MET A 257 -15.99 23.71 21.45
N ARG A 258 -15.22 24.61 22.04
CA ARG A 258 -15.49 26.04 22.07
C ARG A 258 -14.45 26.78 21.26
N VAL A 259 -14.93 27.50 20.24
CA VAL A 259 -14.06 28.31 19.36
C VAL A 259 -14.32 29.78 19.67
N LYS A 260 -13.25 30.51 19.90
CA LYS A 260 -13.25 31.95 20.09
C LYS A 260 -12.54 32.65 18.94
N GLU A 261 -12.88 33.92 18.74
CA GLU A 261 -12.15 34.86 17.92
C GLU A 261 -11.96 36.14 18.75
N ASN A 262 -10.70 36.49 19.04
CA ASN A 262 -10.34 37.60 19.92
C ASN A 262 -11.08 37.53 21.29
N GLY A 263 -11.17 36.33 21.87
CA GLY A 263 -11.84 36.09 23.16
C GLY A 263 -13.37 35.98 23.12
N VAL A 264 -14.00 36.30 21.98
CA VAL A 264 -15.46 36.17 21.79
C VAL A 264 -15.79 34.77 21.24
N THR A 265 -16.73 34.07 21.87
CA THR A 265 -17.18 32.75 21.41
C THR A 265 -17.93 32.88 20.08
N VAL A 266 -17.47 32.22 19.05
CA VAL A 266 -18.05 32.19 17.71
C VAL A 266 -18.64 30.82 17.35
N CYS A 267 -18.22 29.76 18.07
CA CYS A 267 -18.79 28.41 17.91
C CYS A 267 -18.74 27.67 19.24
N GLU A 268 -19.78 26.91 19.54
CA GLU A 268 -19.86 26.07 20.73
C GLU A 268 -20.70 24.83 20.40
N VAL A 269 -20.03 23.67 20.34
CA VAL A 269 -20.67 22.39 20.01
C VAL A 269 -20.12 21.26 20.90
N PRO A 270 -20.94 20.27 21.28
CA PRO A 270 -20.40 19.09 21.92
C PRO A 270 -19.41 18.40 20.97
N ALA A 271 -18.18 18.12 21.43
CA ALA A 271 -17.12 17.53 20.58
C ALA A 271 -17.55 16.21 19.93
N GLU A 272 -18.36 15.39 20.62
CA GLU A 272 -18.90 14.14 20.10
C GLU A 272 -19.87 14.29 18.93
N THR A 273 -20.47 15.49 18.74
CA THR A 273 -21.41 15.72 17.63
C THR A 273 -20.71 15.62 16.28
N LEU A 274 -19.46 16.10 16.19
CA LEU A 274 -18.67 16.08 14.97
C LEU A 274 -17.86 14.77 14.80
N THR A 275 -17.96 13.85 15.74
CA THR A 275 -17.23 12.57 15.74
C THR A 275 -18.19 11.38 15.87
N LYS A 276 -18.45 10.91 17.09
CA LYS A 276 -19.27 9.70 17.36
C LYS A 276 -20.72 9.81 16.89
N LYS A 277 -21.29 11.04 16.83
CA LYS A 277 -22.68 11.30 16.42
C LYS A 277 -22.80 11.73 14.96
N ALA A 278 -21.74 11.63 14.17
CA ALA A 278 -21.84 11.82 12.72
C ALA A 278 -22.88 10.86 12.12
N PRO A 279 -23.68 11.32 11.13
CA PRO A 279 -24.72 10.47 10.54
C PRO A 279 -24.15 9.19 9.94
N LEU A 280 -24.75 8.06 10.28
CA LEU A 280 -24.51 6.79 9.64
C LEU A 280 -25.57 6.60 8.55
N TYR A 281 -25.13 6.45 7.30
CA TYR A 281 -26.03 6.29 6.17
C TYR A 281 -26.26 4.80 5.87
N ASP A 282 -27.51 4.36 5.88
CA ASP A 282 -27.92 3.07 5.30
C ASP A 282 -28.21 3.29 3.82
N ARG A 283 -27.31 2.81 2.96
CA ARG A 283 -27.37 3.01 1.52
C ARG A 283 -27.94 1.77 0.84
N GLU A 284 -28.71 2.00 -0.22
CA GLU A 284 -29.15 0.91 -1.09
C GLU A 284 -27.96 0.16 -1.67
N ILE A 285 -28.05 -1.17 -1.69
CA ILE A 285 -27.08 -2.08 -2.30
C ILE A 285 -27.73 -2.89 -3.40
N LYS A 286 -27.02 -3.09 -4.51
CA LYS A 286 -27.50 -3.90 -5.64
C LYS A 286 -26.33 -4.60 -6.31
N GLU A 287 -26.44 -5.91 -6.47
CA GLU A 287 -25.44 -6.68 -7.20
C GLU A 287 -25.34 -6.20 -8.65
N PRO A 288 -24.13 -5.88 -9.15
CA PRO A 288 -23.93 -5.45 -10.54
C PRO A 288 -24.36 -6.50 -11.55
N GLY A 289 -25.14 -6.10 -12.54
CA GLY A 289 -25.66 -7.03 -13.55
C GLY A 289 -24.58 -7.69 -14.39
N TYR A 290 -23.45 -7.02 -14.61
CA TYR A 290 -22.33 -7.53 -15.40
C TYR A 290 -21.69 -8.81 -14.83
N LEU A 291 -21.78 -9.06 -13.51
CA LEU A 291 -21.18 -10.23 -12.86
C LEU A 291 -21.69 -11.57 -13.43
N LYS A 292 -22.94 -11.61 -13.88
CA LYS A 292 -23.49 -12.81 -14.53
C LYS A 292 -22.84 -13.08 -15.88
N GLU A 293 -22.51 -12.03 -16.62
CA GLU A 293 -21.90 -12.13 -17.95
C GLU A 293 -20.41 -12.44 -17.86
N THR A 294 -19.70 -11.86 -16.87
CA THR A 294 -18.26 -12.09 -16.68
C THR A 294 -17.96 -13.50 -16.18
N LYS A 295 -18.82 -14.07 -15.35
CA LYS A 295 -18.69 -15.45 -14.84
C LYS A 295 -19.06 -16.52 -15.86
N ASN A 296 -19.83 -16.18 -16.89
CA ASN A 296 -20.24 -17.14 -17.92
C ASN A 296 -19.17 -17.26 -19.02
N ILE A 297 -18.18 -18.11 -18.79
CA ILE A 297 -17.11 -18.40 -19.74
C ILE A 297 -16.72 -19.87 -19.71
N SER A 298 -16.51 -20.45 -20.91
CA SER A 298 -15.81 -21.71 -21.09
C SER A 298 -14.46 -21.47 -21.76
N PHE A 299 -13.40 -21.84 -21.10
CA PHE A 299 -12.03 -21.69 -21.62
C PHE A 299 -11.69 -22.75 -22.68
N ASP A 300 -12.43 -23.87 -22.74
CA ASP A 300 -12.17 -24.97 -23.68
C ASP A 300 -12.26 -24.55 -25.15
N SER A 301 -13.02 -23.50 -25.46
CA SER A 301 -13.19 -22.96 -26.81
C SER A 301 -12.11 -21.96 -27.23
N LEU A 302 -11.25 -21.51 -26.32
CA LEU A 302 -10.19 -20.57 -26.63
C LEU A 302 -9.04 -21.26 -27.37
N PRO A 303 -8.47 -20.68 -28.42
CA PRO A 303 -7.30 -21.25 -29.09
C PRO A 303 -6.10 -21.25 -28.14
N GLU A 304 -5.38 -22.37 -28.04
CA GLU A 304 -4.10 -22.40 -27.37
C GLU A 304 -3.01 -21.71 -28.21
N PRO A 305 -1.99 -21.07 -27.59
CA PRO A 305 -0.93 -20.43 -28.34
C PRO A 305 -0.12 -21.43 -29.18
N GLY A 306 0.25 -21.02 -30.39
CA GLY A 306 1.18 -21.80 -31.21
C GLY A 306 2.65 -21.66 -30.79
N ASP A 307 2.98 -20.62 -30.00
CA ASP A 307 4.33 -20.32 -29.51
C ASP A 307 4.27 -19.72 -28.10
N TYR A 308 4.58 -20.51 -27.09
CA TYR A 308 4.63 -20.12 -25.69
C TYR A 308 5.80 -19.18 -25.35
N ASN A 309 6.90 -19.21 -26.13
CA ASN A 309 8.00 -18.25 -25.95
C ASN A 309 7.52 -16.83 -26.27
N LYS A 310 6.77 -16.71 -27.38
CA LYS A 310 6.21 -15.42 -27.79
C LYS A 310 5.26 -14.86 -26.73
N VAL A 311 4.34 -15.69 -26.22
CA VAL A 311 3.39 -15.28 -25.18
C VAL A 311 4.11 -14.83 -23.90
N LEU A 312 5.11 -15.59 -23.44
CA LEU A 312 5.89 -15.19 -22.25
C LEU A 312 6.58 -13.84 -22.46
N LEU A 313 7.18 -13.61 -23.62
CA LEU A 313 7.83 -12.32 -23.91
C LEU A 313 6.81 -11.18 -24.00
N GLU A 314 5.61 -11.41 -24.56
CA GLU A 314 4.53 -10.43 -24.60
C GLU A 314 4.03 -10.08 -23.19
N LEU A 315 3.88 -11.05 -22.29
CA LEU A 315 3.50 -10.82 -20.90
C LEU A 315 4.56 -10.04 -20.13
N LEU A 316 5.85 -10.38 -20.30
CA LEU A 316 6.95 -9.66 -19.67
C LEU A 316 7.10 -8.22 -20.17
N ASP A 317 6.59 -7.89 -21.37
CA ASP A 317 6.56 -6.54 -21.92
C ASP A 317 5.38 -5.69 -21.40
N LEU A 318 4.44 -6.28 -20.66
CA LEU A 318 3.35 -5.52 -20.05
C LEU A 318 3.87 -4.64 -18.91
N PRO A 319 3.50 -3.35 -18.83
CA PRO A 319 3.92 -2.46 -17.74
C PRO A 319 3.57 -3.00 -16.35
N THR A 320 2.47 -3.74 -16.20
CA THR A 320 2.06 -4.40 -14.94
C THR A 320 3.08 -5.44 -14.48
N ILE A 321 3.58 -6.29 -15.38
CA ILE A 321 4.56 -7.35 -15.07
C ILE A 321 6.00 -6.83 -15.11
N ALA A 322 6.30 -5.91 -16.03
CA ALA A 322 7.64 -5.38 -16.22
C ALA A 322 8.28 -4.79 -14.96
N SER A 323 9.60 -4.82 -14.90
CA SER A 323 10.38 -4.21 -13.80
C SER A 323 10.07 -2.72 -13.63
N LYS A 324 9.79 -2.29 -12.40
CA LYS A 324 9.60 -0.88 -12.01
C LYS A 324 10.92 -0.19 -11.65
N GLU A 325 12.07 -0.82 -11.93
CA GLU A 325 13.41 -0.33 -11.55
C GLU A 325 13.68 1.12 -11.96
N SER A 326 13.26 1.51 -13.17
CA SER A 326 13.42 2.89 -13.67
C SER A 326 12.60 3.93 -12.89
N ALA A 327 11.54 3.51 -12.22
CA ALA A 327 10.70 4.38 -11.40
C ALA A 327 11.27 4.51 -9.98
N TYR A 328 11.60 3.40 -9.32
CA TYR A 328 12.11 3.48 -7.95
C TYR A 328 13.56 4.01 -7.85
N LYS A 329 14.34 4.00 -8.91
CA LYS A 329 15.65 4.69 -8.96
C LYS A 329 15.57 6.22 -8.79
N LYS A 330 14.39 6.83 -8.83
CA LYS A 330 14.19 8.26 -8.49
C LYS A 330 14.28 8.54 -6.99
N PHE A 331 14.12 7.52 -6.16
CA PHE A 331 14.30 7.61 -4.73
C PHE A 331 15.78 7.44 -4.42
N THR A 332 16.43 8.53 -4.00
CA THR A 332 17.89 8.58 -3.80
C THR A 332 18.28 8.46 -2.34
N PHE A 333 17.36 8.78 -1.42
CA PHE A 333 17.61 8.57 0.00
C PHE A 333 17.33 7.10 0.37
N VAL A 334 18.34 6.41 0.85
CA VAL A 334 18.25 5.06 1.39
C VAL A 334 19.10 4.99 2.66
N ALA A 335 18.48 4.60 3.76
CA ALA A 335 19.19 4.31 5.00
C ALA A 335 19.88 2.93 4.88
N GLU A 336 21.05 2.88 4.24
CA GLU A 336 21.75 1.64 3.88
C GLU A 336 21.95 0.67 5.04
N ASP A 337 22.18 1.19 6.25
CA ASP A 337 22.33 0.34 7.46
C ASP A 337 21.01 -0.30 7.93
N GLU A 338 19.87 0.16 7.43
CA GLU A 338 18.54 -0.27 7.87
C GLU A 338 17.83 -1.11 6.80
N ILE A 339 18.06 -0.84 5.51
CA ILE A 339 17.36 -1.51 4.41
C ILE A 339 18.18 -2.74 3.98
N LEU A 340 17.68 -3.93 4.34
CA LEU A 340 18.32 -5.19 4.00
C LEU A 340 17.88 -5.73 2.63
N THR A 341 16.64 -5.44 2.24
CA THR A 341 16.11 -5.71 0.89
C THR A 341 15.20 -4.54 0.53
N GLY A 342 15.49 -3.88 -0.58
CA GLY A 342 14.70 -2.78 -1.10
C GLY A 342 13.66 -3.24 -2.14
N ALA A 343 13.25 -2.30 -3.01
CA ALA A 343 12.30 -2.54 -4.08
C ALA A 343 12.79 -3.61 -5.09
N GLY A 344 11.87 -4.41 -5.61
CA GLY A 344 12.14 -5.44 -6.63
C GLY A 344 12.25 -6.87 -6.08
N SER A 345 11.70 -7.12 -4.89
CA SER A 345 11.47 -8.44 -4.30
C SER A 345 10.04 -8.52 -3.76
N ASP A 346 9.57 -9.70 -3.37
CA ASP A 346 8.21 -9.92 -2.85
C ASP A 346 7.87 -8.96 -1.70
N ALA A 347 8.79 -8.78 -0.76
CA ALA A 347 8.67 -7.79 0.29
C ALA A 347 9.97 -7.02 0.53
N ALA A 348 9.86 -5.78 0.93
CA ALA A 348 10.98 -5.01 1.46
C ALA A 348 11.32 -5.46 2.87
N ILE A 349 12.61 -5.44 3.23
CA ILE A 349 13.09 -5.87 4.55
C ILE A 349 13.83 -4.73 5.23
N VAL A 350 13.29 -4.28 6.36
CA VAL A 350 13.80 -3.16 7.15
C VAL A 350 14.27 -3.65 8.52
N LYS A 351 15.55 -3.43 8.85
CA LYS A 351 16.14 -3.85 10.12
C LYS A 351 15.59 -3.04 11.29
N VAL A 352 15.29 -3.70 12.40
CA VAL A 352 14.96 -3.05 13.66
C VAL A 352 16.26 -2.77 14.43
N LYS A 353 16.69 -1.48 14.47
CA LYS A 353 17.94 -1.06 15.12
C LYS A 353 18.12 -1.62 16.51
N GLY A 354 19.32 -2.07 16.83
CA GLY A 354 19.69 -2.59 18.15
C GLY A 354 19.17 -4.02 18.43
N THR A 355 18.60 -4.68 17.41
CA THR A 355 18.08 -6.06 17.54
C THR A 355 18.56 -6.92 16.37
N LYS A 356 18.26 -8.24 16.43
CA LYS A 356 18.40 -9.16 15.30
C LYS A 356 17.18 -9.17 14.38
N LYS A 357 16.12 -8.46 14.74
CA LYS A 357 14.82 -8.49 14.06
C LYS A 357 14.81 -7.59 12.82
N ALA A 358 13.93 -7.91 11.90
CA ALA A 358 13.58 -7.06 10.78
C ALA A 358 12.07 -7.06 10.54
N LEU A 359 11.57 -6.05 9.85
CA LEU A 359 10.21 -5.98 9.33
C LEU A 359 10.24 -6.38 7.86
N ALA A 360 9.32 -7.24 7.44
CA ALA A 360 9.01 -7.51 6.04
C ALA A 360 7.72 -6.75 5.70
N ILE A 361 7.72 -6.03 4.57
CA ILE A 361 6.64 -5.09 4.25
C ILE A 361 6.28 -5.24 2.77
N SER A 362 4.98 -5.43 2.47
CA SER A 362 4.44 -5.51 1.12
C SER A 362 3.24 -4.58 0.91
N VAL A 363 2.89 -4.32 -0.35
CA VAL A 363 1.66 -3.65 -0.77
C VAL A 363 1.11 -4.37 -1.98
N ASP A 364 -0.16 -4.77 -1.93
CA ASP A 364 -0.80 -5.54 -2.98
C ASP A 364 -2.26 -5.15 -3.21
N CYS A 365 -2.74 -5.30 -4.45
CA CYS A 365 -4.14 -5.39 -4.84
C CYS A 365 -4.26 -5.68 -6.35
N ASN A 366 -5.05 -6.68 -6.72
CA ASN A 366 -5.47 -6.86 -8.11
C ASN A 366 -6.92 -6.40 -8.29
N GLY A 367 -7.12 -5.19 -8.85
CA GLY A 367 -8.44 -4.60 -9.06
C GLY A 367 -9.32 -5.41 -10.01
N ARG A 368 -8.74 -6.12 -10.98
CA ARG A 368 -9.48 -6.96 -11.92
C ARG A 368 -10.12 -8.17 -11.22
N PHE A 369 -9.43 -8.80 -10.29
CA PHE A 369 -10.04 -9.85 -9.47
C PHE A 369 -11.17 -9.30 -8.60
N CYS A 370 -10.99 -8.11 -8.02
CA CYS A 370 -12.05 -7.45 -7.26
C CYS A 370 -13.24 -7.02 -8.13
N TYR A 371 -13.02 -6.66 -9.39
CA TYR A 371 -14.09 -6.40 -10.36
C TYR A 371 -14.89 -7.67 -10.69
N LEU A 372 -14.22 -8.79 -10.91
CA LEU A 372 -14.84 -10.07 -11.26
C LEU A 372 -15.56 -10.74 -10.09
N ASP A 373 -15.01 -10.64 -8.89
CA ASP A 373 -15.61 -11.10 -7.64
C ASP A 373 -15.09 -10.28 -6.46
N PRO A 374 -15.80 -9.23 -6.01
CA PRO A 374 -15.31 -8.33 -4.97
C PRO A 374 -14.96 -9.03 -3.66
N TYR A 375 -15.72 -10.06 -3.27
CA TYR A 375 -15.46 -10.81 -2.05
C TYR A 375 -14.18 -11.66 -2.15
N ASN A 376 -14.07 -12.49 -3.20
CA ASN A 376 -12.89 -13.33 -3.38
C ASN A 376 -11.66 -12.52 -3.77
N GLY A 377 -11.79 -11.50 -4.63
CA GLY A 377 -10.69 -10.61 -5.01
C GLY A 377 -10.09 -9.89 -3.81
N ALA A 378 -10.93 -9.40 -2.89
CA ALA A 378 -10.46 -8.78 -1.66
C ALA A 378 -9.75 -9.77 -0.72
N GLN A 379 -10.21 -11.04 -0.64
CA GLN A 379 -9.49 -12.08 0.09
C GLN A 379 -8.12 -12.37 -0.55
N MET A 380 -8.07 -12.43 -1.89
CA MET A 380 -6.82 -12.64 -2.63
C MET A 380 -5.83 -11.52 -2.38
N THR A 381 -6.28 -10.26 -2.29
CA THR A 381 -5.43 -9.11 -1.95
C THR A 381 -4.73 -9.29 -0.60
N VAL A 382 -5.45 -9.66 0.47
CA VAL A 382 -4.84 -9.91 1.79
C VAL A 382 -3.92 -11.12 1.74
N ALA A 383 -4.33 -12.18 1.05
CA ALA A 383 -3.58 -13.42 0.92
C ALA A 383 -2.23 -13.21 0.21
N GLU A 384 -2.23 -12.42 -0.86
CA GLU A 384 -1.03 -12.10 -1.65
C GLU A 384 -0.07 -11.22 -0.85
N ALA A 385 -0.55 -10.14 -0.23
CA ALA A 385 0.25 -9.33 0.65
C ALA A 385 0.93 -10.15 1.77
N ALA A 386 0.19 -11.07 2.38
CA ALA A 386 0.72 -11.96 3.40
C ALA A 386 1.72 -12.98 2.82
N ARG A 387 1.45 -13.54 1.63
CA ARG A 387 2.33 -14.49 0.94
C ARG A 387 3.67 -13.84 0.57
N ASN A 388 3.65 -12.59 0.09
CA ASN A 388 4.84 -11.79 -0.19
C ASN A 388 5.71 -11.59 1.06
N VAL A 389 5.10 -11.24 2.18
CA VAL A 389 5.79 -11.15 3.48
C VAL A 389 6.40 -12.50 3.89
N VAL A 390 5.67 -13.60 3.70
CA VAL A 390 6.14 -14.96 4.02
C VAL A 390 7.30 -15.37 3.12
N CYS A 391 7.24 -15.10 1.81
CA CYS A 391 8.33 -15.38 0.86
C CYS A 391 9.64 -14.66 1.25
N ALA A 392 9.54 -13.51 1.93
CA ALA A 392 10.71 -12.82 2.49
C ALA A 392 11.19 -13.37 3.85
N GLY A 393 10.46 -14.33 4.46
CA GLY A 393 10.75 -14.93 5.76
C GLY A 393 10.06 -14.27 6.94
N GLY A 394 9.13 -13.34 6.68
CA GLY A 394 8.36 -12.63 7.69
C GLY A 394 7.08 -13.35 8.09
N ARG A 395 6.74 -13.34 9.38
CA ARG A 395 5.42 -13.73 9.86
C ARG A 395 4.49 -12.54 9.77
N PRO A 396 3.40 -12.61 8.98
CA PRO A 396 2.41 -11.54 8.90
C PRO A 396 1.89 -11.13 10.28
N LEU A 397 1.73 -9.83 10.53
CA LEU A 397 1.29 -9.29 11.82
C LEU A 397 0.00 -8.49 11.73
N ALA A 398 -0.08 -7.58 10.79
CA ALA A 398 -1.20 -6.64 10.67
C ALA A 398 -1.24 -6.01 9.28
N ILE A 399 -2.39 -5.46 8.93
CA ILE A 399 -2.57 -4.69 7.70
C ILE A 399 -2.99 -3.24 7.97
N THR A 400 -2.69 -2.39 7.01
CA THR A 400 -3.40 -1.13 6.75
C THR A 400 -4.05 -1.22 5.38
N ASP A 401 -5.16 -0.51 5.16
CA ASP A 401 -5.83 -0.52 3.85
C ASP A 401 -5.92 0.87 3.21
N GLY A 402 -6.02 0.87 1.88
CA GLY A 402 -6.36 2.03 1.08
C GLY A 402 -7.54 1.67 0.18
N LEU A 403 -8.76 1.97 0.61
CA LEU A 403 -9.99 1.55 -0.04
C LEU A 403 -10.39 2.56 -1.14
N ASN A 404 -10.33 2.14 -2.42
CA ASN A 404 -10.62 3.02 -3.55
C ASN A 404 -11.79 2.48 -4.37
N PHE A 405 -12.89 3.24 -4.41
CA PHE A 405 -14.14 2.83 -5.04
C PHE A 405 -14.79 3.99 -5.81
N GLY A 406 -15.71 3.66 -6.71
CA GLY A 406 -16.54 4.61 -7.42
C GLY A 406 -17.52 5.36 -6.51
N ASN A 407 -18.45 6.10 -7.12
CA ASN A 407 -19.46 6.89 -6.43
C ASN A 407 -20.35 6.00 -5.54
N PRO A 408 -20.34 6.18 -4.19
CA PRO A 408 -21.09 5.33 -3.26
C PRO A 408 -22.61 5.59 -3.28
N MET A 409 -23.06 6.61 -4.03
CA MET A 409 -24.50 6.85 -4.26
C MET A 409 -25.09 5.91 -5.32
N LYS A 410 -24.21 5.22 -6.09
CA LYS A 410 -24.61 4.19 -7.05
C LYS A 410 -24.69 2.85 -6.29
N PRO A 411 -25.88 2.20 -6.20
CA PRO A 411 -26.07 1.00 -5.39
C PRO A 411 -25.13 -0.16 -5.75
N GLU A 412 -24.72 -0.25 -7.01
CA GLU A 412 -23.81 -1.28 -7.51
C GLU A 412 -22.37 -1.05 -7.01
N ASN A 413 -21.89 0.20 -6.98
CA ASN A 413 -20.57 0.54 -6.44
C ASN A 413 -20.51 0.30 -4.92
N TYR A 414 -21.61 0.64 -4.22
CA TYR A 414 -21.67 0.44 -2.77
C TYR A 414 -21.76 -1.05 -2.41
N TRP A 415 -22.42 -1.87 -3.23
CA TRP A 415 -22.41 -3.33 -3.09
C TRP A 415 -20.99 -3.91 -3.26
N GLN A 416 -20.23 -3.44 -4.27
CA GLN A 416 -18.83 -3.86 -4.47
C GLN A 416 -17.97 -3.52 -3.25
N PHE A 417 -18.12 -2.29 -2.73
CA PHE A 417 -17.42 -1.85 -1.51
C PHE A 417 -17.74 -2.78 -0.33
N GLN A 418 -19.03 -3.04 -0.07
CA GLN A 418 -19.45 -3.92 1.02
C GLN A 418 -18.86 -5.33 0.87
N LYS A 419 -18.90 -5.91 -0.33
CA LYS A 419 -18.36 -7.24 -0.58
C LYS A 419 -16.84 -7.30 -0.43
N CYS A 420 -16.12 -6.27 -0.84
CA CYS A 420 -14.68 -6.17 -0.56
C CYS A 420 -14.39 -6.14 0.94
N ILE A 421 -15.11 -5.33 1.72
CA ILE A 421 -14.95 -5.28 3.19
C ILE A 421 -15.24 -6.64 3.84
N GLU A 422 -16.29 -7.34 3.40
CA GLU A 422 -16.59 -8.70 3.86
C GLU A 422 -15.42 -9.66 3.56
N GLY A 423 -14.85 -9.58 2.34
CA GLY A 423 -13.72 -10.40 1.90
C GLY A 423 -12.44 -10.11 2.71
N LEU A 424 -12.04 -8.83 2.84
CA LEU A 424 -10.91 -8.40 3.66
C LEU A 424 -11.06 -8.90 5.11
N SER A 425 -12.24 -8.68 5.70
CA SER A 425 -12.52 -9.08 7.08
C SER A 425 -12.39 -10.59 7.29
N ASN A 426 -12.88 -11.40 6.32
CA ASN A 426 -12.75 -12.85 6.40
C ASN A 426 -11.29 -13.31 6.31
N ALA A 427 -10.53 -12.78 5.34
CA ALA A 427 -9.13 -13.12 5.16
C ALA A 427 -8.29 -12.72 6.38
N CYS A 428 -8.47 -11.50 6.89
CA CYS A 428 -7.77 -11.00 8.08
C CYS A 428 -8.05 -11.86 9.31
N LYS A 429 -9.28 -12.34 9.49
CA LYS A 429 -9.61 -13.26 10.61
C LYS A 429 -8.90 -14.60 10.50
N VAL A 430 -8.86 -15.19 9.29
CA VAL A 430 -8.23 -16.50 9.10
C VAL A 430 -6.71 -16.40 9.14
N LEU A 431 -6.12 -15.34 8.56
CA LEU A 431 -4.68 -15.10 8.55
C LEU A 431 -4.16 -14.47 9.86
N GLU A 432 -5.06 -14.09 10.78
CA GLU A 432 -4.73 -13.46 12.07
C GLU A 432 -3.98 -12.12 11.90
N THR A 433 -4.36 -11.35 10.88
CA THR A 433 -3.76 -10.06 10.54
C THR A 433 -4.77 -8.93 10.70
N PRO A 434 -4.92 -8.35 11.91
CA PRO A 434 -5.90 -7.30 12.16
C PRO A 434 -5.63 -6.06 11.30
N VAL A 435 -6.71 -5.36 10.92
CA VAL A 435 -6.64 -4.02 10.33
C VAL A 435 -6.35 -3.01 11.42
N ILE A 436 -5.21 -2.31 11.35
CA ILE A 436 -4.76 -1.36 12.38
C ILE A 436 -4.93 0.10 11.97
N SER A 437 -5.07 0.37 10.69
CA SER A 437 -5.31 1.70 10.12
C SER A 437 -5.85 1.57 8.69
N GLY A 438 -6.20 2.69 8.07
CA GLY A 438 -6.60 2.72 6.67
C GLY A 438 -7.32 4.01 6.32
N ASN A 439 -7.66 4.14 5.03
CA ASN A 439 -8.52 5.20 4.54
C ASN A 439 -9.54 4.68 3.53
N VAL A 440 -10.56 5.48 3.24
CA VAL A 440 -11.48 5.25 2.13
C VAL A 440 -11.49 6.46 1.19
N SER A 441 -11.41 6.18 -0.11
CA SER A 441 -11.56 7.14 -1.19
C SER A 441 -12.70 6.70 -2.09
N PHE A 442 -13.74 7.50 -2.17
CA PHE A 442 -14.88 7.30 -3.04
C PHE A 442 -14.83 8.22 -4.26
N TYR A 443 -15.80 8.09 -5.16
CA TYR A 443 -15.95 8.88 -6.38
C TYR A 443 -14.78 8.74 -7.36
N ASN A 444 -14.03 7.63 -7.29
CA ASN A 444 -12.97 7.34 -8.26
C ASN A 444 -13.60 6.87 -9.57
N GLU A 445 -13.87 7.81 -10.43
CA GLU A 445 -14.55 7.60 -11.70
C GLU A 445 -13.84 8.37 -12.82
N ASN A 446 -14.06 7.93 -14.04
CA ASN A 446 -13.66 8.60 -15.28
C ASN A 446 -14.85 8.62 -16.24
N PRO A 447 -14.77 9.23 -17.43
CA PRO A 447 -15.90 9.28 -18.37
C PRO A 447 -16.44 7.92 -18.83
N LYS A 448 -15.67 6.83 -18.65
CA LYS A 448 -16.10 5.45 -18.97
C LYS A 448 -16.82 4.76 -17.81
N GLY A 449 -16.72 5.28 -16.58
CA GLY A 449 -17.35 4.72 -15.38
C GLY A 449 -16.44 4.72 -14.16
N ALA A 450 -16.81 3.93 -13.15
CA ALA A 450 -15.99 3.74 -11.95
C ALA A 450 -14.70 2.99 -12.28
N VAL A 451 -13.62 3.31 -11.54
CA VAL A 451 -12.42 2.46 -11.52
C VAL A 451 -12.77 1.07 -11.00
N ASP A 452 -12.00 0.07 -11.35
CA ASP A 452 -12.13 -1.25 -10.73
C ASP A 452 -12.04 -1.13 -9.20
N PRO A 453 -12.84 -1.89 -8.44
CA PRO A 453 -12.75 -1.91 -6.98
C PRO A 453 -11.31 -2.21 -6.55
N THR A 454 -10.69 -1.30 -5.82
CA THR A 454 -9.27 -1.41 -5.49
C THR A 454 -9.04 -1.24 -3.98
N PRO A 455 -9.33 -2.29 -3.18
CA PRO A 455 -9.04 -2.32 -1.75
C PRO A 455 -7.57 -2.69 -1.53
N MET A 456 -6.66 -1.73 -1.67
CA MET A 456 -5.24 -1.95 -1.45
C MET A 456 -4.93 -2.35 -0.02
N VAL A 457 -3.98 -3.24 0.15
CA VAL A 457 -3.50 -3.73 1.46
C VAL A 457 -2.00 -3.50 1.57
N GLY A 458 -1.59 -2.77 2.60
CA GLY A 458 -0.22 -2.74 3.07
C GLY A 458 -0.08 -3.74 4.23
N MET A 459 0.83 -4.70 4.11
CA MET A 459 1.08 -5.73 5.11
C MET A 459 2.42 -5.51 5.78
N VAL A 460 2.46 -5.66 7.11
CA VAL A 460 3.70 -5.72 7.87
C VAL A 460 3.85 -7.08 8.54
N GLY A 461 5.03 -7.65 8.45
CA GLY A 461 5.40 -8.89 9.13
C GLY A 461 6.72 -8.77 9.87
N LEU A 462 6.98 -9.74 10.76
CA LEU A 462 8.16 -9.79 11.61
C LEU A 462 9.08 -10.94 11.21
N ILE A 463 10.34 -10.62 10.96
CA ILE A 463 11.44 -11.58 10.86
C ILE A 463 12.18 -11.55 12.20
N GLU A 464 12.16 -12.65 12.95
CA GLU A 464 12.79 -12.74 14.28
C GLU A 464 14.34 -12.70 14.21
N ASP A 465 14.92 -13.21 13.12
CA ASP A 465 16.34 -13.16 12.82
C ASP A 465 16.56 -12.76 11.37
N ALA A 466 17.02 -11.55 11.16
CA ALA A 466 17.23 -10.94 9.84
C ALA A 466 18.16 -11.76 8.91
N GLU A 467 19.04 -12.61 9.47
CA GLU A 467 19.92 -13.49 8.70
C GLU A 467 19.14 -14.64 8.01
N LYS A 468 17.93 -14.93 8.46
CA LYS A 468 17.05 -15.94 7.87
C LYS A 468 16.13 -15.40 6.77
N ARG A 469 16.33 -14.15 6.35
CA ARG A 469 15.59 -13.59 5.23
C ARG A 469 15.90 -14.30 3.91
N VAL A 470 14.94 -14.32 3.02
CA VAL A 470 15.05 -14.91 1.69
C VAL A 470 14.67 -13.86 0.64
N THR A 471 15.10 -14.05 -0.59
CA THR A 471 14.71 -13.25 -1.76
C THR A 471 14.32 -14.16 -2.91
N GLN A 472 13.63 -13.62 -3.90
CA GLN A 472 13.05 -14.38 -5.00
C GLN A 472 14.07 -14.97 -5.98
N ASP A 473 15.25 -14.36 -6.15
CA ASP A 473 16.25 -14.79 -7.13
C ASP A 473 16.87 -16.15 -6.80
N PHE A 474 17.08 -17.00 -7.78
CA PHE A 474 17.81 -18.26 -7.62
C PHE A 474 19.25 -18.03 -7.16
N LYS A 475 19.74 -18.86 -6.22
CA LYS A 475 21.02 -18.63 -5.54
C LYS A 475 22.17 -19.42 -6.13
N ASN A 476 21.98 -20.73 -6.39
CA ASN A 476 23.06 -21.60 -6.76
C ASN A 476 22.65 -22.54 -7.90
N GLU A 477 23.60 -22.84 -8.80
CA GLU A 477 23.43 -23.92 -9.76
C GLU A 477 23.29 -25.27 -9.04
N GLY A 478 22.38 -26.11 -9.52
CA GLY A 478 22.09 -27.42 -8.95
C GLY A 478 20.99 -27.41 -7.89
N ASP A 479 20.56 -26.24 -7.37
CA ASP A 479 19.41 -26.15 -6.47
C ASP A 479 18.16 -26.74 -7.16
N ILE A 480 17.34 -27.46 -6.39
CA ILE A 480 16.07 -28.01 -6.87
C ILE A 480 15.00 -26.95 -6.84
N VAL A 481 14.24 -26.79 -7.92
CA VAL A 481 13.06 -25.94 -8.01
C VAL A 481 11.83 -26.74 -7.64
N VAL A 482 11.03 -26.24 -6.68
CA VAL A 482 9.79 -26.86 -6.20
C VAL A 482 8.67 -25.83 -6.26
N LEU A 483 7.48 -26.25 -6.70
CA LEU A 483 6.25 -25.51 -6.52
C LEU A 483 5.54 -26.00 -5.26
N LEU A 484 5.28 -25.10 -4.32
CA LEU A 484 4.41 -25.32 -3.16
C LEU A 484 3.00 -24.84 -3.49
N GLY A 485 1.99 -25.56 -3.02
CA GLY A 485 0.59 -25.24 -3.24
C GLY A 485 -0.04 -26.00 -4.41
N GLU A 486 -1.37 -25.93 -4.52
CA GLU A 486 -2.13 -26.66 -5.53
C GLU A 486 -2.14 -25.91 -6.86
N ASN A 487 -1.71 -26.57 -7.95
CA ASN A 487 -1.89 -26.02 -9.28
C ASN A 487 -3.35 -26.22 -9.74
N GLY A 488 -4.15 -25.14 -9.65
CA GLY A 488 -5.56 -25.08 -10.03
C GLY A 488 -5.80 -24.26 -11.29
N PRO A 489 -7.04 -24.18 -11.80
CA PRO A 489 -7.39 -23.32 -12.92
C PRO A 489 -7.24 -21.85 -12.54
N GLY A 490 -6.57 -21.08 -13.39
CA GLY A 490 -6.21 -19.69 -13.12
C GLY A 490 -6.35 -18.74 -14.31
N LEU A 491 -6.93 -19.16 -15.44
CA LEU A 491 -7.08 -18.29 -16.61
C LEU A 491 -8.02 -17.11 -16.36
N GLY A 492 -9.08 -17.32 -15.56
CA GLY A 492 -10.08 -16.29 -15.28
C GLY A 492 -9.49 -15.08 -14.57
N GLY A 493 -9.57 -13.92 -15.21
CA GLY A 493 -9.03 -12.65 -14.67
C GLY A 493 -7.52 -12.45 -14.88
N SER A 494 -6.80 -13.44 -15.42
CA SER A 494 -5.35 -13.36 -15.62
C SER A 494 -4.94 -12.30 -16.65
N GLU A 495 -3.70 -11.80 -16.54
CA GLU A 495 -3.07 -10.93 -17.54
C GLU A 495 -3.05 -11.62 -18.92
N TYR A 496 -2.82 -12.93 -18.94
CA TYR A 496 -2.87 -13.71 -20.17
C TYR A 496 -4.24 -13.64 -20.85
N LEU A 497 -5.32 -13.92 -20.12
CA LEU A 497 -6.67 -13.86 -20.69
C LEU A 497 -7.03 -12.46 -21.16
N TYR A 498 -6.67 -11.45 -20.39
CA TYR A 498 -6.96 -10.05 -20.70
C TYR A 498 -6.17 -9.53 -21.90
N HIS A 499 -4.86 -9.77 -21.94
CA HIS A 499 -4.01 -9.19 -22.98
C HIS A 499 -3.95 -10.03 -24.26
N VAL A 500 -3.98 -11.35 -24.18
CA VAL A 500 -3.91 -12.23 -25.37
C VAL A 500 -5.31 -12.44 -25.98
N HIS A 501 -6.30 -12.72 -25.15
CA HIS A 501 -7.66 -13.01 -25.63
C HIS A 501 -8.61 -11.81 -25.54
N LYS A 502 -8.17 -10.65 -25.02
CA LYS A 502 -8.98 -9.42 -24.86
C LYS A 502 -10.26 -9.64 -24.05
N MET A 503 -10.19 -10.46 -23.00
CA MET A 503 -11.35 -10.86 -22.20
C MET A 503 -11.14 -10.52 -20.72
N LYS A 504 -12.01 -9.66 -20.17
CA LYS A 504 -12.13 -9.38 -18.74
C LYS A 504 -13.23 -10.25 -18.15
N LYS A 505 -12.94 -11.55 -18.01
CA LYS A 505 -13.89 -12.58 -17.57
C LYS A 505 -13.25 -13.57 -16.62
N GLY A 506 -14.08 -14.25 -15.82
CA GLY A 506 -13.64 -15.27 -14.87
C GLY A 506 -14.48 -15.29 -13.61
N ASP A 507 -14.21 -16.28 -12.77
CA ASP A 507 -14.80 -16.42 -11.44
C ASP A 507 -13.67 -16.75 -10.44
N PRO A 508 -12.85 -15.75 -10.05
CA PRO A 508 -11.71 -15.97 -9.17
C PRO A 508 -12.16 -16.53 -7.82
N LYS A 509 -11.45 -17.54 -7.32
CA LYS A 509 -11.76 -18.23 -6.08
C LYS A 509 -10.49 -18.44 -5.27
N ILE A 510 -10.61 -18.34 -3.97
CA ILE A 510 -9.55 -18.67 -3.03
C ILE A 510 -10.10 -19.49 -1.86
N ASP A 511 -9.36 -20.50 -1.44
CA ASP A 511 -9.55 -21.15 -0.15
C ASP A 511 -8.53 -20.58 0.84
N ILE A 512 -8.98 -19.61 1.63
CA ILE A 512 -8.10 -18.87 2.54
C ILE A 512 -7.49 -19.76 3.65
N LYS A 513 -8.07 -20.94 3.94
CA LYS A 513 -7.50 -21.89 4.90
C LYS A 513 -6.34 -22.66 4.27
N LYS A 514 -6.46 -23.04 3.00
CA LYS A 514 -5.35 -23.63 2.22
C LYS A 514 -4.22 -22.63 2.04
N GLU A 515 -4.55 -21.36 1.79
CA GLU A 515 -3.59 -20.27 1.73
C GLU A 515 -2.80 -20.14 3.04
N LYS A 516 -3.49 -20.12 4.19
CA LYS A 516 -2.82 -20.07 5.50
C LYS A 516 -1.89 -21.27 5.70
N ALA A 517 -2.33 -22.47 5.38
CA ALA A 517 -1.51 -23.68 5.49
C ALA A 517 -0.23 -23.60 4.63
N LEU A 518 -0.35 -23.09 3.40
CA LEU A 518 0.78 -22.83 2.50
C LEU A 518 1.77 -21.83 3.10
N GLN A 519 1.27 -20.71 3.61
CA GLN A 519 2.07 -19.67 4.25
C GLN A 519 2.80 -20.19 5.49
N ASP A 520 2.10 -20.92 6.35
CA ASP A 520 2.69 -21.53 7.56
C ASP A 520 3.79 -22.55 7.20
N ALA A 521 3.57 -23.39 6.19
CA ALA A 521 4.56 -24.34 5.68
C ALA A 521 5.81 -23.65 5.12
N CYS A 522 5.62 -22.66 4.24
CA CYS A 522 6.72 -21.91 3.63
C CYS A 522 7.56 -21.19 4.71
N LEU A 523 6.90 -20.53 5.65
CA LEU A 523 7.59 -19.84 6.74
C LEU A 523 8.40 -20.81 7.63
N GLU A 524 7.84 -21.99 7.97
CA GLU A 524 8.56 -23.03 8.72
C GLU A 524 9.80 -23.52 7.96
N MET A 525 9.68 -23.73 6.65
CA MET A 525 10.80 -24.14 5.77
C MET A 525 11.90 -23.07 5.71
N ILE A 526 11.54 -21.79 5.61
CA ILE A 526 12.50 -20.68 5.63
C ILE A 526 13.20 -20.59 6.98
N GLN A 527 12.45 -20.62 8.08
CA GLN A 527 13.01 -20.54 9.44
C GLN A 527 13.93 -21.71 9.77
N SER A 528 13.67 -22.88 9.18
CA SER A 528 14.50 -24.08 9.33
C SER A 528 15.72 -24.08 8.40
N GLY A 529 15.88 -23.08 7.52
CA GLY A 529 17.00 -22.94 6.57
C GLY A 529 16.96 -23.93 5.39
N ILE A 530 15.79 -24.50 5.10
CA ILE A 530 15.57 -25.42 3.96
C ILE A 530 15.55 -24.64 2.64
N ILE A 531 14.80 -23.51 2.62
CA ILE A 531 14.60 -22.70 1.41
C ILE A 531 15.79 -21.78 1.16
N GLN A 532 16.25 -21.71 -0.10
CA GLN A 532 17.30 -20.80 -0.58
C GLN A 532 16.71 -19.56 -1.26
N SER A 533 15.61 -19.71 -2.01
CA SER A 533 14.83 -18.61 -2.60
C SER A 533 13.34 -18.94 -2.55
N ALA A 534 12.50 -17.92 -2.43
CA ALA A 534 11.05 -18.06 -2.47
C ALA A 534 10.46 -16.89 -3.26
N HIS A 535 9.46 -17.17 -4.09
CA HIS A 535 8.73 -16.20 -4.89
C HIS A 535 7.29 -16.64 -5.07
N ASP A 536 6.34 -15.75 -4.85
CA ASP A 536 4.93 -16.07 -5.07
C ASP A 536 4.59 -16.20 -6.57
N CYS A 537 3.47 -16.85 -6.88
CA CYS A 537 2.92 -16.88 -8.23
C CYS A 537 1.72 -15.94 -8.30
N SER A 538 1.89 -14.78 -8.95
CA SER A 538 0.88 -13.73 -9.14
C SER A 538 0.71 -13.41 -10.62
N GLU A 539 0.80 -12.15 -11.04
CA GLU A 539 0.58 -11.73 -12.42
C GLU A 539 1.46 -12.47 -13.44
N GLY A 540 0.82 -12.98 -14.47
CA GLY A 540 1.47 -13.79 -15.53
C GLY A 540 1.76 -15.23 -15.13
N GLY A 541 1.42 -15.66 -13.92
CA GLY A 541 1.43 -17.05 -13.45
C GLY A 541 2.81 -17.68 -13.30
N LEU A 542 2.88 -19.02 -13.32
CA LEU A 542 4.08 -19.79 -13.02
C LEU A 542 5.27 -19.48 -13.94
N ALA A 543 5.03 -19.29 -15.24
CA ALA A 543 6.11 -19.02 -16.19
C ALA A 543 6.78 -17.65 -15.94
N THR A 544 6.01 -16.66 -15.51
CA THR A 544 6.51 -15.34 -15.10
C THR A 544 7.29 -15.44 -13.80
N SER A 545 6.77 -16.10 -12.76
CA SER A 545 7.48 -16.25 -11.48
C SER A 545 8.81 -17.02 -11.63
N LEU A 546 8.84 -18.07 -12.46
CA LEU A 546 10.10 -18.75 -12.80
C LEU A 546 11.08 -17.83 -13.54
N THR A 547 10.57 -16.99 -14.45
CA THR A 547 11.39 -16.00 -15.15
C THR A 547 12.00 -14.99 -14.18
N GLU A 548 11.20 -14.40 -13.32
CA GLU A 548 11.64 -13.41 -12.33
C GLU A 548 12.66 -14.02 -11.37
N SER A 549 12.46 -15.26 -10.93
CA SER A 549 13.46 -15.99 -10.13
C SER A 549 14.81 -16.16 -10.87
N CYS A 550 14.81 -16.26 -12.20
CA CYS A 550 16.02 -16.32 -13.00
C CYS A 550 16.73 -14.97 -13.16
N ILE A 551 15.99 -13.83 -13.22
CA ILE A 551 16.51 -12.55 -13.74
C ILE A 551 16.42 -11.36 -12.79
N SER A 552 15.72 -11.46 -11.66
CA SER A 552 15.52 -10.33 -10.73
C SER A 552 16.85 -9.79 -10.19
N ASN A 553 17.83 -10.64 -9.94
CA ASN A 553 19.18 -10.21 -9.58
C ASN A 553 20.03 -10.00 -10.84
N SER A 554 20.23 -8.73 -11.23
CA SER A 554 20.98 -8.38 -12.45
C SER A 554 22.46 -8.78 -12.41
N SER A 555 23.06 -8.93 -11.24
CA SER A 555 24.46 -9.35 -11.08
C SER A 555 24.65 -10.88 -11.13
N ARG A 556 23.55 -11.64 -10.96
CA ARG A 556 23.57 -13.11 -10.93
C ARG A 556 22.30 -13.66 -11.57
N MET A 557 22.24 -13.70 -12.89
CA MET A 557 21.16 -14.34 -13.62
C MET A 557 21.47 -15.82 -13.81
N LEU A 558 20.60 -16.70 -13.32
CA LEU A 558 20.73 -18.15 -13.44
C LEU A 558 19.53 -18.70 -14.21
N GLY A 559 19.77 -19.57 -15.19
CA GLY A 559 18.71 -20.29 -15.87
C GLY A 559 18.11 -21.40 -15.00
N ALA A 560 17.12 -22.09 -15.56
CA ALA A 560 16.53 -23.26 -14.93
C ALA A 560 16.00 -24.24 -15.99
N ALA A 561 16.11 -25.54 -15.71
CA ALA A 561 15.52 -26.62 -16.50
C ALA A 561 14.32 -27.19 -15.73
N ILE A 562 13.12 -27.01 -16.27
CA ILE A 562 11.82 -27.23 -15.61
C ILE A 562 11.01 -28.26 -16.40
N ASP A 563 10.43 -29.24 -15.71
CA ASP A 563 9.43 -30.19 -16.22
C ASP A 563 8.13 -30.04 -15.43
N ILE A 564 7.09 -29.56 -16.08
CA ILE A 564 5.77 -29.31 -15.50
C ILE A 564 4.80 -30.50 -15.69
N SER A 565 5.30 -31.67 -16.11
CA SER A 565 4.45 -32.84 -16.37
C SER A 565 3.66 -33.28 -15.14
N ALA A 566 4.20 -33.10 -13.93
CA ALA A 566 3.53 -33.41 -12.66
C ALA A 566 2.36 -32.47 -12.34
N LEU A 567 2.31 -31.27 -12.96
CA LEU A 567 1.25 -30.28 -12.75
C LEU A 567 0.05 -30.47 -13.68
N LYS A 568 0.23 -31.21 -14.78
CA LYS A 568 -0.82 -31.46 -15.76
C LYS A 568 -1.85 -32.46 -15.21
N LYS A 569 -2.96 -31.96 -14.68
CA LYS A 569 -4.16 -32.78 -14.46
C LYS A 569 -4.75 -33.13 -15.82
N SER A 570 -5.40 -34.29 -15.98
CA SER A 570 -5.82 -34.89 -17.27
C SER A 570 -6.68 -34.03 -18.21
N LYS A 571 -7.10 -32.82 -17.78
CA LYS A 571 -7.89 -31.87 -18.57
C LYS A 571 -7.38 -30.42 -18.50
N MET A 572 -6.23 -30.17 -17.88
CA MET A 572 -5.72 -28.81 -17.74
C MET A 572 -4.95 -28.40 -18.99
N ARG A 573 -5.27 -27.26 -19.54
CA ARG A 573 -4.62 -26.63 -20.70
C ARG A 573 -3.19 -26.25 -20.34
N LEU A 574 -2.27 -26.28 -21.30
CA LEU A 574 -0.87 -25.93 -21.05
C LEU A 574 -0.70 -24.44 -20.78
N ASP A 575 -1.45 -23.57 -21.45
CA ASP A 575 -1.46 -22.14 -21.19
C ASP A 575 -2.00 -21.78 -19.79
N ASP A 576 -2.97 -22.55 -19.26
CA ASP A 576 -3.45 -22.38 -17.90
C ASP A 576 -2.39 -22.77 -16.85
N VAL A 577 -1.65 -23.86 -17.09
CA VAL A 577 -0.52 -24.25 -16.21
C VAL A 577 0.57 -23.19 -16.17
N LEU A 578 0.89 -22.57 -17.33
CA LEU A 578 1.98 -21.62 -17.47
C LEU A 578 1.61 -20.20 -17.04
N PHE A 579 0.46 -19.72 -17.49
CA PHE A 579 0.05 -18.31 -17.40
C PHE A 579 -1.22 -18.07 -16.57
N GLY A 580 -1.83 -19.13 -16.06
CA GLY A 580 -2.96 -19.02 -15.14
C GLY A 580 -2.50 -18.46 -13.80
N GLU A 581 -3.28 -17.53 -13.25
CA GLU A 581 -3.01 -16.81 -12.00
C GLU A 581 -3.82 -17.39 -10.83
N ALA A 582 -3.84 -18.73 -10.72
CA ALA A 582 -4.44 -19.38 -9.56
C ALA A 582 -3.70 -18.95 -8.28
N PRO A 583 -4.41 -18.57 -7.21
CA PRO A 583 -3.78 -18.16 -5.95
C PRO A 583 -3.11 -19.33 -5.22
N SER A 584 -2.46 -19.03 -4.11
CA SER A 584 -1.90 -20.02 -3.17
C SER A 584 -0.82 -20.92 -3.78
N ARG A 585 0.14 -20.31 -4.47
CA ARG A 585 1.30 -20.99 -5.05
C ARG A 585 2.59 -20.22 -4.78
N ILE A 586 3.67 -20.93 -4.43
CA ILE A 586 5.00 -20.35 -4.20
C ILE A 586 6.05 -21.19 -4.94
N VAL A 587 6.89 -20.55 -5.75
CA VAL A 587 8.10 -21.18 -6.32
C VAL A 587 9.23 -21.05 -5.31
N VAL A 588 9.86 -22.16 -4.94
CA VAL A 588 11.02 -22.17 -4.04
C VAL A 588 12.20 -22.90 -4.67
N SER A 589 13.41 -22.50 -4.29
CA SER A 589 14.61 -23.29 -4.56
C SER A 589 15.22 -23.81 -3.27
N ILE A 590 15.76 -25.02 -3.30
CA ILE A 590 16.36 -25.72 -2.15
C ILE A 590 17.62 -26.46 -2.56
N LYS A 591 18.50 -26.77 -1.61
CA LYS A 591 19.59 -27.71 -1.83
C LYS A 591 19.06 -29.12 -2.12
N SER A 592 19.77 -29.89 -2.93
CA SER A 592 19.34 -31.25 -3.28
C SER A 592 19.10 -32.15 -2.08
N ASP A 593 19.90 -31.99 -1.02
CA ASP A 593 19.84 -32.82 0.20
C ASP A 593 18.68 -32.42 1.14
N ASP A 594 17.99 -31.33 0.86
CA ASP A 594 16.90 -30.83 1.71
C ASP A 594 15.50 -31.22 1.17
N LEU A 595 15.40 -31.93 0.03
CA LEU A 595 14.12 -32.28 -0.58
C LEU A 595 13.22 -33.09 0.37
N GLU A 596 13.75 -34.15 1.01
CA GLU A 596 12.97 -34.96 1.95
C GLU A 596 12.51 -34.17 3.18
N LYS A 597 13.30 -33.16 3.61
CA LYS A 597 12.91 -32.28 4.72
C LYS A 597 11.75 -31.37 4.31
N LEU A 598 11.82 -30.82 3.09
CA LEU A 598 10.75 -30.01 2.52
C LEU A 598 9.44 -30.83 2.43
N GLU A 599 9.50 -32.04 1.86
CA GLU A 599 8.34 -32.93 1.70
C GLU A 599 7.69 -33.26 3.03
N LYS A 600 8.47 -33.51 4.08
CA LYS A 600 7.95 -33.76 5.44
C LYS A 600 7.23 -32.54 6.03
N VAL A 601 7.76 -31.34 5.84
CA VAL A 601 7.08 -30.10 6.30
C VAL A 601 5.81 -29.86 5.49
N ALA A 602 5.85 -30.05 4.16
CA ALA A 602 4.68 -29.92 3.28
C ALA A 602 3.57 -30.91 3.70
N GLU A 603 3.91 -32.18 3.97
CA GLU A 603 2.96 -33.20 4.47
C GLU A 603 2.36 -32.82 5.81
N LYS A 604 3.19 -32.35 6.76
CA LYS A 604 2.74 -31.87 8.09
C LYS A 604 1.64 -30.80 7.98
N HIS A 605 1.77 -29.87 7.03
CA HIS A 605 0.80 -28.80 6.78
C HIS A 605 -0.27 -29.17 5.74
N SER A 606 -0.24 -30.39 5.19
CA SER A 606 -1.15 -30.83 4.12
C SER A 606 -1.06 -29.96 2.85
N VAL A 607 0.14 -29.49 2.54
CA VAL A 607 0.43 -28.63 1.36
C VAL A 607 0.99 -29.50 0.24
N PRO A 608 0.38 -29.52 -0.97
CA PRO A 608 0.96 -30.16 -2.12
C PRO A 608 2.32 -29.53 -2.47
N CYS A 609 3.29 -30.35 -2.84
CA CYS A 609 4.56 -29.88 -3.35
C CYS A 609 4.96 -30.68 -4.60
N TYR A 610 5.54 -29.97 -5.58
CA TYR A 610 5.90 -30.55 -6.86
C TYR A 610 7.34 -30.19 -7.21
N LYS A 611 8.21 -31.18 -7.30
CA LYS A 611 9.55 -31.00 -7.84
C LYS A 611 9.43 -30.69 -9.34
N LEU A 612 9.87 -29.50 -9.74
CA LEU A 612 9.78 -29.04 -11.12
C LEU A 612 11.09 -29.22 -11.90
N GLY A 613 12.25 -29.13 -11.25
CA GLY A 613 13.51 -29.19 -11.97
C GLY A 613 14.70 -28.70 -11.18
N LYS A 614 15.66 -28.09 -11.88
CA LYS A 614 16.90 -27.60 -11.30
C LYS A 614 17.30 -26.24 -11.85
N VAL A 615 17.91 -25.43 -11.00
CA VAL A 615 18.58 -24.18 -11.35
C VAL A 615 19.89 -24.49 -12.09
N GLY A 616 20.19 -23.75 -13.13
CA GLY A 616 21.48 -23.81 -13.85
C GLY A 616 21.38 -23.43 -15.31
N GLY A 617 22.53 -23.13 -15.89
CA GLY A 617 22.67 -22.70 -17.27
C GLY A 617 22.28 -21.24 -17.52
N ASP A 618 22.21 -20.87 -18.78
CA ASP A 618 21.97 -19.49 -19.25
C ASP A 618 20.61 -19.30 -19.91
N LYS A 619 19.67 -20.25 -19.74
CA LYS A 619 18.32 -20.22 -20.31
C LYS A 619 17.29 -20.67 -19.29
N LEU A 620 16.08 -20.12 -19.39
CA LEU A 620 14.90 -20.76 -18.84
C LEU A 620 14.38 -21.76 -19.88
N VAL A 621 14.37 -23.03 -19.50
CA VAL A 621 13.83 -24.13 -20.32
C VAL A 621 12.66 -24.74 -19.57
N ILE A 622 11.44 -24.55 -20.05
CA ILE A 622 10.26 -25.30 -19.59
C ILE A 622 9.96 -26.32 -20.70
N LYS A 623 10.08 -27.59 -20.37
CA LYS A 623 9.96 -28.71 -21.31
C LYS A 623 8.69 -28.59 -22.16
N ASP A 624 8.85 -28.74 -23.48
CA ASP A 624 7.79 -28.66 -24.50
C ASP A 624 7.04 -27.31 -24.58
N ALA A 625 7.55 -26.25 -23.92
CA ALA A 625 6.87 -24.95 -23.88
C ALA A 625 7.82 -23.75 -24.09
N VAL A 626 8.84 -23.58 -23.25
CA VAL A 626 9.69 -22.37 -23.23
C VAL A 626 11.18 -22.75 -23.37
N ASN A 627 11.91 -21.99 -24.19
CA ASN A 627 13.36 -22.10 -24.28
C ASN A 627 13.95 -20.72 -24.67
N ILE A 628 14.23 -19.89 -23.67
CA ILE A 628 14.67 -18.50 -23.88
C ILE A 628 15.91 -18.19 -23.03
N PRO A 629 16.95 -17.54 -23.59
CA PRO A 629 18.09 -17.07 -22.82
C PRO A 629 17.68 -16.07 -21.73
N VAL A 630 18.24 -16.21 -20.51
CA VAL A 630 17.94 -15.29 -19.38
C VAL A 630 18.27 -13.84 -19.71
N LYS A 631 19.29 -13.58 -20.50
CA LYS A 631 19.62 -12.22 -20.98
C LYS A 631 18.47 -11.60 -21.78
N LYS A 632 17.83 -12.38 -22.67
CA LYS A 632 16.69 -11.91 -23.46
C LYS A 632 15.47 -11.66 -22.59
N LEU A 633 15.19 -12.56 -21.64
CA LEU A 633 14.12 -12.38 -20.65
C LEU A 633 14.33 -11.11 -19.84
N SER A 634 15.54 -10.90 -19.32
CA SER A 634 15.90 -9.70 -18.55
C SER A 634 15.78 -8.41 -19.36
N GLU A 635 16.20 -8.42 -20.62
CA GLU A 635 16.10 -7.29 -21.52
C GLU A 635 14.62 -6.90 -21.75
N VAL A 636 13.76 -7.87 -22.06
CA VAL A 636 12.34 -7.62 -22.30
C VAL A 636 11.64 -7.14 -21.02
N TRP A 637 11.93 -7.76 -19.87
CA TRP A 637 11.31 -7.42 -18.61
C TRP A 637 11.73 -6.04 -18.05
N ARG A 638 12.98 -5.57 -18.30
CA ARG A 638 13.49 -4.30 -17.73
C ARG A 638 13.17 -3.06 -18.57
N ASN A 639 12.88 -3.20 -19.84
CA ASN A 639 12.78 -2.06 -20.75
C ASN A 639 11.39 -1.50 -21.03
N PRO A 640 10.27 -2.17 -20.74
CA PRO A 640 8.94 -1.67 -21.13
C PRO A 640 8.61 -0.29 -20.57
N ILE A 641 8.79 -0.10 -19.28
CA ILE A 641 8.52 1.18 -18.61
C ILE A 641 9.47 2.29 -19.10
N PRO A 642 10.81 2.13 -19.11
CA PRO A 642 11.70 3.13 -19.68
C PRO A 642 11.40 3.50 -21.11
N ASN A 643 10.96 2.56 -21.93
CA ASN A 643 10.66 2.81 -23.33
C ASN A 643 9.33 3.56 -23.54
N ARG A 644 8.30 3.21 -22.77
CA ARG A 644 6.98 3.85 -22.87
C ARG A 644 6.89 5.17 -22.10
N ALA A 645 7.60 5.32 -21.00
CA ALA A 645 7.56 6.54 -20.17
C ALA A 645 8.43 7.69 -20.69
N LYS A 646 9.07 7.55 -21.85
CA LYS A 646 9.77 8.65 -22.54
C LYS A 646 8.75 9.64 -23.07
#